data_29ff09aa03cac45ddbdf361b572bb1df
#
_entry.id   29ff09aa03cac45ddbdf361b572bb1df
#
_cell.length_a   1.000
_cell.length_b   1.000
_cell.length_c   1.000
_cell.angle_alpha   90.00
_cell.angle_beta   90.00
_cell.angle_gamma   90.00
#
_symmetry.space_group_name_H-M   'P 1'
#
loop_
_entity.id
_entity.type
_entity.pdbx_description
1 polymer ?
#
loop_
_entity_poly.entity_id
_entity_poly.type
_entity_poly.pdbx_seq_one_letter_code
_entity_poly.pdbx_strand_id
1 'polypeptide(L)'
;MTALVLLLTTPHIWAQSANGGLRGTVLDADFSVPVAGATVVLEGSNMSASTGEDGSFFINNIPSGSYAVLVSKEGFIRERRGDLVVTSGSVKEVDLEMTAEVVELDEFVVNQEEIVDTSSSTMSVDIRKDLKSFTDVLGAQFIAQTGASDAAKLLAKSTGVNVADGKFVVVRGLSDRYNSVTLNGLRVPSSDPDRRAVALDLFPSAVIQDVRTNKTFLPDMPGEATGAGIDIKTKSVPDKDFYNFKTGTGFNTNVTGDDSFLSYKGGGTGLLGTVGERAIPGFLKAADLPGPGQDGYTDTPADRAFRQRVNDTLSKEMGTQEKSAPVDFTLEASMGIRGEFMGAPAGLTIAVDYSKKYTGNDDDRIGRYFFSEAAGDLGLVNQVRRNAVVHNGQETMRAGMLVSLGIELDTDSQITATYFFNRVAEDRASLQFGVDPDQNAGVLDYRESILYTERQLRVFQLEGEHLMDREHDFKFNWALSYNQSSQLEPDSRFVNARVDEGTGNYFQPPLSAVPPFQRFWRELQDENYTARMDIETRILGDGGDSAPNVKMKFGGLLDYSDRSYRADSFAYSTGFDNPGFPAAAVGAFPGFPGFGGKPRANNEQTWGDVFLYGNVPITQVSTSTFGTFLFRTNDPETYNASQMISAGYVMFDADLGGGLNVTFGARAETTDLKTLASPVYTYLDEPIRFALLSAEQRNDIVYQQLINDAFGGDVAAQNDPRLEARRRANISEISILPSLSASWDYAESQRLRGAISRTVARPSFKEISPVAFVNVESGDIFVGNADLQMSDIINYDTRWEWFPEPGAMIGASFFAKHIENPIEFSQDGDIQRFINVESGRVYGMELEFQRSLNFITEELGHFSVGANYSYIQSSATRPEVGRESIYGPTRRLQGQPDYIFNANLTYDNPDTGWSFGTFLNVVGPQLFAVAFNYQDPDILQEPFTTLDMSISKRIGKNAKLTFRAQNLLNETMVRYYNNPQRPIHSTRSPGINYSVSLGLSW
;
A
#
# COMPACT_ATOMS: atom_id res chain seq x y z
N MET A 1 -13.45 31.14 94.26
CA MET A 1 -12.44 32.16 94.06
C MET A 1 -12.20 32.19 92.54
N THR A 2 -13.02 32.90 91.88
CA THR A 2 -12.91 34.24 91.30
C THR A 2 -11.57 34.54 90.56
N ALA A 3 -11.53 34.55 89.25
CA ALA A 3 -10.74 35.49 88.43
C ALA A 3 -11.33 35.55 87.06
N LEU A 4 -11.84 36.67 86.81
CA LEU A 4 -12.39 37.20 85.53
C LEU A 4 -11.23 37.50 84.59
N VAL A 5 -11.24 36.97 83.30
CA VAL A 5 -10.37 37.48 82.23
C VAL A 5 -11.26 37.89 81.11
N LEU A 6 -11.32 39.19 80.88
CA LEU A 6 -11.90 39.84 79.72
C LEU A 6 -11.00 39.58 78.47
N LEU A 7 -11.51 38.93 77.40
CA LEU A 7 -10.90 38.83 76.11
C LEU A 7 -11.62 39.75 75.12
N LEU A 8 -10.94 40.77 74.73
CA LEU A 8 -11.28 41.69 73.63
C LEU A 8 -11.41 40.89 72.32
N THR A 9 -12.65 40.76 71.80
CA THR A 9 -12.92 40.28 70.47
C THR A 9 -12.81 41.46 69.51
N THR A 10 -11.71 41.50 68.71
CA THR A 10 -11.63 42.33 67.51
C THR A 10 -12.48 41.66 66.39
N PRO A 11 -13.38 42.41 65.76
CA PRO A 11 -14.08 41.85 64.61
C PRO A 11 -13.11 41.72 63.46
N HIS A 12 -12.87 40.51 63.00
CA HIS A 12 -12.23 40.30 61.66
C HIS A 12 -13.27 40.71 60.61
N ILE A 13 -13.07 41.84 60.03
CA ILE A 13 -13.74 42.23 58.78
C ILE A 13 -13.16 41.33 57.69
N TRP A 14 -13.91 40.31 57.28
CA TRP A 14 -13.68 39.62 56.04
C TRP A 14 -13.97 40.63 54.91
N ALA A 15 -12.94 41.15 54.30
CA ALA A 15 -13.09 41.80 53.03
C ALA A 15 -13.54 40.76 52.00
N GLN A 16 -14.83 40.71 51.69
CA GLN A 16 -15.29 40.05 50.48
C GLN A 16 -14.63 40.77 49.33
N SER A 17 -13.67 40.12 48.63
CA SER A 17 -13.21 40.59 47.33
C SER A 17 -14.43 40.48 46.42
N ALA A 18 -15.06 41.61 46.12
CA ALA A 18 -16.14 41.61 45.14
C ALA A 18 -15.54 41.29 43.79
N ASN A 19 -15.83 40.07 43.28
CA ASN A 19 -15.43 39.66 41.93
C ASN A 19 -16.13 40.57 40.92
N GLY A 20 -15.55 40.70 39.72
CA GLY A 20 -16.13 41.39 38.58
C GLY A 20 -16.97 40.48 37.69
N GLY A 21 -17.43 41.02 36.59
CA GLY A 21 -18.14 40.29 35.56
C GLY A 21 -17.65 40.69 34.15
N LEU A 22 -17.94 39.88 33.18
CA LEU A 22 -17.70 40.14 31.77
C LEU A 22 -19.00 39.95 31.00
N ARG A 23 -19.41 40.93 30.20
CA ARG A 23 -20.57 40.80 29.30
C ARG A 23 -20.25 41.37 27.95
N GLY A 24 -20.96 40.91 26.92
CA GLY A 24 -20.79 41.45 25.58
C GLY A 24 -21.70 40.75 24.57
N THR A 25 -21.46 41.05 23.32
CA THR A 25 -22.15 40.42 22.19
C THR A 25 -21.15 39.74 21.26
N VAL A 26 -21.56 38.68 20.65
CA VAL A 26 -20.82 38.00 19.59
C VAL A 26 -21.57 38.21 18.28
N LEU A 27 -20.89 38.84 17.32
CA LEU A 27 -21.43 39.16 16.01
C LEU A 27 -20.67 38.44 14.91
N ASP A 28 -21.33 38.14 13.82
CA ASP A 28 -20.71 37.71 12.56
C ASP A 28 -19.98 38.90 11.95
N ALA A 29 -18.70 38.79 11.66
CA ALA A 29 -17.85 39.86 11.14
C ALA A 29 -18.24 40.31 9.72
N ASP A 30 -18.81 39.39 8.89
CA ASP A 30 -19.14 39.67 7.51
C ASP A 30 -20.57 40.26 7.37
N PHE A 31 -21.50 39.83 8.23
CA PHE A 31 -22.91 40.19 8.13
C PHE A 31 -23.41 41.07 9.30
N SER A 32 -22.61 41.22 10.35
CA SER A 32 -22.96 41.97 11.57
C SER A 32 -24.26 41.46 12.23
N VAL A 33 -24.56 40.18 12.11
CA VAL A 33 -25.73 39.53 12.74
C VAL A 33 -25.31 38.83 14.03
N PRO A 34 -26.18 38.74 15.06
CA PRO A 34 -25.86 38.04 16.30
C PRO A 34 -25.55 36.57 16.07
N VAL A 35 -24.49 36.08 16.73
CA VAL A 35 -24.10 34.66 16.71
C VAL A 35 -24.66 33.99 17.95
N ALA A 36 -25.82 33.34 17.84
CA ALA A 36 -26.45 32.57 18.91
C ALA A 36 -25.74 31.22 19.19
N GLY A 37 -25.64 30.78 20.44
CA GLY A 37 -25.07 29.46 20.78
C GLY A 37 -23.54 29.38 20.68
N ALA A 38 -22.82 30.50 20.52
CA ALA A 38 -21.36 30.52 20.61
C ALA A 38 -20.89 30.31 22.06
N THR A 39 -19.86 29.52 22.26
CA THR A 39 -19.25 29.26 23.55
C THR A 39 -18.13 30.26 23.80
N VAL A 40 -18.25 31.07 24.86
CA VAL A 40 -17.28 32.08 25.29
C VAL A 40 -16.59 31.55 26.55
N VAL A 41 -15.29 31.29 26.47
CA VAL A 41 -14.46 30.74 27.55
C VAL A 41 -13.48 31.78 28.05
N LEU A 42 -13.35 31.94 29.35
CA LEU A 42 -12.35 32.81 29.98
C LEU A 42 -11.05 31.99 30.18
N GLU A 43 -10.04 32.25 29.37
CA GLU A 43 -8.76 31.52 29.40
C GLU A 43 -8.09 31.61 30.78
N GLY A 44 -7.53 30.47 31.22
CA GLY A 44 -6.91 30.38 32.54
C GLY A 44 -7.90 30.23 33.69
N SER A 45 -9.21 30.03 33.39
CA SER A 45 -10.24 29.75 34.37
C SER A 45 -11.24 28.71 33.84
N ASN A 46 -11.95 28.01 34.72
CA ASN A 46 -13.05 27.10 34.33
C ASN A 46 -14.37 27.86 34.12
N MET A 47 -14.36 29.12 33.68
CA MET A 47 -15.55 29.94 33.51
C MET A 47 -15.89 30.10 32.05
N SER A 48 -17.13 29.80 31.67
CA SER A 48 -17.64 29.95 30.32
C SER A 48 -19.09 30.39 30.29
N ALA A 49 -19.56 30.93 29.19
CA ALA A 49 -20.97 31.24 28.92
C ALA A 49 -21.29 30.92 27.45
N SER A 50 -22.54 30.54 27.19
CA SER A 50 -23.05 30.43 25.83
C SER A 50 -23.84 31.69 25.45
N THR A 51 -23.74 32.15 24.17
CA THR A 51 -24.48 33.31 23.70
C THR A 51 -25.97 33.00 23.50
N GLY A 52 -26.82 33.96 23.85
CA GLY A 52 -28.27 33.92 23.63
C GLY A 52 -28.63 34.10 22.13
N GLU A 53 -29.94 34.05 21.80
CA GLU A 53 -30.45 34.30 20.44
C GLU A 53 -30.08 35.70 19.89
N ASP A 54 -29.85 36.65 20.78
CA ASP A 54 -29.40 38.02 20.49
C ASP A 54 -27.86 38.16 20.46
N GLY A 55 -27.11 37.03 20.50
CA GLY A 55 -25.64 37.01 20.56
C GLY A 55 -25.04 37.47 21.88
N SER A 56 -25.85 37.83 22.91
CA SER A 56 -25.35 38.33 24.19
C SER A 56 -24.85 37.20 25.08
N PHE A 57 -23.77 37.46 25.86
CA PHE A 57 -23.25 36.57 26.86
C PHE A 57 -22.92 37.32 28.18
N PHE A 58 -22.90 36.58 29.27
CA PHE A 58 -22.51 37.13 30.58
C PHE A 58 -21.79 36.07 31.44
N ILE A 59 -20.55 36.37 31.85
CA ILE A 59 -19.77 35.56 32.80
C ILE A 59 -19.67 36.36 34.09
N ASN A 60 -20.17 35.77 35.14
CA ASN A 60 -20.22 36.40 36.46
C ASN A 60 -19.16 35.83 37.40
N ASN A 61 -18.88 36.56 38.47
CA ASN A 61 -18.02 36.12 39.55
C ASN A 61 -16.54 35.93 39.23
N ILE A 62 -16.00 36.72 38.27
CA ILE A 62 -14.60 36.63 37.80
C ILE A 62 -13.69 37.35 38.81
N PRO A 63 -12.64 36.69 39.35
CA PRO A 63 -11.63 37.41 40.15
C PRO A 63 -11.03 38.60 39.41
N SER A 64 -10.59 39.63 40.11
CA SER A 64 -9.93 40.74 39.47
C SER A 64 -8.59 40.32 38.87
N GLY A 65 -8.36 40.63 37.62
CA GLY A 65 -7.16 40.20 36.88
C GLY A 65 -7.20 40.60 35.41
N SER A 66 -6.14 40.27 34.67
CA SER A 66 -6.09 40.39 33.20
C SER A 66 -6.34 38.99 32.61
N TYR A 67 -7.26 38.93 31.67
CA TYR A 67 -7.74 37.68 31.05
C TYR A 67 -7.77 37.78 29.56
N ALA A 68 -7.79 36.65 28.90
CA ALA A 68 -8.19 36.57 27.51
C ALA A 68 -9.51 35.78 27.40
N VAL A 69 -10.30 36.08 26.43
CA VAL A 69 -11.53 35.37 26.10
C VAL A 69 -11.34 34.67 24.78
N LEU A 70 -11.72 33.39 24.73
CA LEU A 70 -11.81 32.58 23.55
C LEU A 70 -13.27 32.35 23.24
N VAL A 71 -13.72 32.73 22.01
CA VAL A 71 -15.07 32.43 21.55
C VAL A 71 -15.00 31.39 20.43
N SER A 72 -15.87 30.40 20.49
CA SER A 72 -15.96 29.32 19.53
C SER A 72 -17.40 28.98 19.20
N LYS A 73 -17.67 28.69 17.93
CA LYS A 73 -18.95 28.17 17.44
C LYS A 73 -18.68 27.41 16.14
N GLU A 74 -19.43 26.36 15.93
CA GLU A 74 -19.42 25.58 14.67
C GLU A 74 -19.73 26.48 13.48
N GLY A 75 -18.91 26.38 12.40
CA GLY A 75 -19.01 27.22 11.22
C GLY A 75 -18.39 28.61 11.33
N PHE A 76 -17.64 28.88 12.42
CA PHE A 76 -16.94 30.15 12.62
C PHE A 76 -15.50 29.90 13.08
N ILE A 77 -14.58 30.74 12.60
CA ILE A 77 -13.19 30.78 13.07
C ILE A 77 -13.19 31.18 14.55
N ARG A 78 -12.46 30.45 15.39
CA ARG A 78 -12.27 30.84 16.79
C ARG A 78 -11.60 32.19 16.89
N GLU A 79 -12.20 33.09 17.68
CA GLU A 79 -11.65 34.40 17.95
C GLU A 79 -11.13 34.48 19.38
N ARG A 80 -9.91 34.97 19.54
CA ARG A 80 -9.26 35.19 20.83
C ARG A 80 -9.05 36.67 21.08
N ARG A 81 -9.66 37.22 22.14
CA ARG A 81 -9.49 38.60 22.58
C ARG A 81 -8.69 38.67 23.88
N GLY A 82 -7.45 39.10 23.80
CA GLY A 82 -6.56 39.31 24.97
C GLY A 82 -6.76 40.65 25.67
N ASP A 83 -5.99 40.87 26.75
CA ASP A 83 -5.84 42.14 27.49
C ASP A 83 -7.15 42.65 28.14
N LEU A 84 -8.07 41.79 28.53
CA LEU A 84 -9.30 42.16 29.19
C LEU A 84 -9.06 42.26 30.68
N VAL A 85 -9.01 43.52 31.21
CA VAL A 85 -8.84 43.79 32.62
C VAL A 85 -10.21 43.77 33.31
N VAL A 86 -10.43 42.78 34.17
CA VAL A 86 -11.63 42.70 35.08
C VAL A 86 -11.27 43.31 36.42
N THR A 87 -12.02 44.34 36.82
CA THR A 87 -11.84 44.99 38.13
C THR A 87 -12.95 44.60 39.10
N SER A 88 -12.58 44.50 40.36
CA SER A 88 -13.51 44.14 41.45
C SER A 88 -14.75 45.04 41.47
N GLY A 89 -15.94 44.42 41.51
CA GLY A 89 -17.24 45.11 41.59
C GLY A 89 -17.70 45.78 40.29
N SER A 90 -17.03 45.60 39.16
CA SER A 90 -17.46 46.12 37.87
C SER A 90 -17.68 45.03 36.83
N VAL A 91 -18.54 45.34 35.85
CA VAL A 91 -18.77 44.47 34.69
C VAL A 91 -18.01 45.10 33.50
N LYS A 92 -17.08 44.35 32.92
CA LYS A 92 -16.35 44.74 31.70
C LYS A 92 -17.21 44.37 30.48
N GLU A 93 -17.39 45.33 29.57
CA GLU A 93 -18.02 45.07 28.28
C GLU A 93 -16.97 44.73 27.21
N VAL A 94 -17.27 43.72 26.37
CA VAL A 94 -16.46 43.31 25.24
C VAL A 94 -17.34 42.77 24.13
N ASP A 95 -17.30 43.40 22.96
CA ASP A 95 -17.97 42.90 21.78
C ASP A 95 -16.93 42.09 20.96
N LEU A 96 -17.33 40.88 20.51
CA LEU A 96 -16.49 39.94 19.80
C LEU A 96 -17.08 39.75 18.41
N GLU A 97 -16.21 39.69 17.40
CA GLU A 97 -16.61 39.44 16.02
C GLU A 97 -16.03 38.10 15.61
N MET A 98 -16.88 37.21 15.13
CA MET A 98 -16.48 35.91 14.58
C MET A 98 -16.62 35.93 13.08
N THR A 99 -15.55 35.57 12.36
CA THR A 99 -15.61 35.41 10.90
C THR A 99 -16.16 34.03 10.59
N ALA A 100 -17.16 33.97 9.70
CA ALA A 100 -17.65 32.67 9.20
C ALA A 100 -16.51 31.93 8.52
N GLU A 101 -16.38 30.65 8.80
CA GLU A 101 -15.34 29.82 8.23
C GLU A 101 -15.57 29.70 6.72
N VAL A 102 -14.76 30.40 5.93
CA VAL A 102 -14.71 30.18 4.48
C VAL A 102 -13.94 28.89 4.28
N VAL A 103 -14.62 27.85 3.82
CA VAL A 103 -14.01 26.56 3.50
C VAL A 103 -12.91 26.79 2.49
N GLU A 104 -11.67 26.72 2.98
CA GLU A 104 -10.51 26.73 2.09
C GLU A 104 -10.51 25.46 1.25
N LEU A 105 -10.12 25.64 0.02
CA LEU A 105 -9.89 24.58 -0.95
C LEU A 105 -8.64 23.75 -0.59
N ASP A 106 -8.72 22.94 0.43
CA ASP A 106 -7.72 21.93 0.67
C ASP A 106 -8.10 20.65 -0.09
N GLU A 107 -7.39 20.42 -1.18
CA GLU A 107 -7.35 19.18 -1.98
C GLU A 107 -8.54 18.22 -1.84
N PHE A 108 -9.75 18.60 -2.26
CA PHE A 108 -10.94 17.74 -2.27
C PHE A 108 -11.21 17.02 -0.94
N VAL A 109 -10.95 17.68 0.16
CA VAL A 109 -11.19 17.14 1.48
C VAL A 109 -12.58 17.50 1.92
N VAL A 110 -13.39 16.49 2.16
CA VAL A 110 -14.64 16.62 2.91
C VAL A 110 -14.28 16.46 4.38
N ASN A 111 -14.35 17.51 5.14
CA ASN A 111 -14.21 17.43 6.58
C ASN A 111 -15.59 17.35 7.20
N GLN A 112 -15.83 16.25 7.90
CA GLN A 112 -17.04 16.06 8.69
C GLN A 112 -16.88 16.44 10.17
N GLU A 113 -15.65 16.60 10.62
CA GLU A 113 -15.37 17.05 11.97
C GLU A 113 -14.99 18.51 11.92
N GLU A 114 -15.44 19.27 12.89
CA GLU A 114 -15.12 20.69 13.08
C GLU A 114 -13.68 20.96 12.68
N ILE A 115 -13.49 21.77 11.62
CA ILE A 115 -12.19 22.34 11.36
C ILE A 115 -11.98 23.43 12.39
N VAL A 116 -11.45 23.02 13.49
CA VAL A 116 -10.92 23.92 14.47
C VAL A 116 -9.49 24.20 14.07
N ASP A 117 -9.27 25.41 13.57
CA ASP A 117 -7.98 26.00 13.36
C ASP A 117 -7.13 25.57 12.15
N THR A 118 -6.48 26.55 11.61
CA THR A 118 -5.68 26.68 10.43
C THR A 118 -4.42 25.78 10.34
N SER A 119 -4.05 25.03 11.37
CA SER A 119 -2.93 24.11 11.30
C SER A 119 -3.41 22.65 11.41
N SER A 120 -3.36 21.94 10.34
CA SER A 120 -3.66 20.51 10.18
C SER A 120 -2.87 19.60 11.06
N SER A 121 -1.68 19.99 11.42
CA SER A 121 -0.82 19.28 12.35
C SER A 121 -1.42 19.24 13.75
N THR A 122 -2.16 20.27 14.17
CA THR A 122 -2.77 20.39 15.46
C THR A 122 -3.85 19.33 15.67
N MET A 123 -4.77 19.21 14.72
CA MET A 123 -5.88 18.26 14.84
C MET A 123 -5.43 16.80 14.84
N SER A 124 -4.48 16.44 13.98
CA SER A 124 -3.97 15.06 13.95
C SER A 124 -3.24 14.69 15.26
N VAL A 125 -2.55 15.64 15.89
CA VAL A 125 -1.90 15.46 17.19
C VAL A 125 -2.93 15.35 18.31
N ASP A 126 -3.97 16.19 18.30
CA ASP A 126 -5.02 16.18 19.33
C ASP A 126 -5.84 14.88 19.26
N ILE A 127 -6.21 14.40 18.06
CA ILE A 127 -6.85 13.08 17.90
C ILE A 127 -5.94 11.97 18.45
N ARG A 128 -4.63 12.01 18.17
CA ARG A 128 -3.67 11.02 18.69
C ARG A 128 -3.59 11.03 20.21
N LYS A 129 -3.76 12.19 20.85
CA LYS A 129 -3.80 12.32 22.29
C LYS A 129 -4.99 11.55 22.90
N ASP A 130 -6.15 11.55 22.23
CA ASP A 130 -7.36 10.91 22.73
C ASP A 130 -7.42 9.40 22.45
N LEU A 131 -6.65 8.91 21.49
CA LEU A 131 -6.61 7.49 21.14
C LEU A 131 -5.90 6.65 22.20
N LYS A 132 -6.45 5.47 22.51
CA LYS A 132 -5.96 4.55 23.54
C LYS A 132 -4.78 3.68 23.06
N SER A 133 -4.67 3.46 21.73
CA SER A 133 -3.59 2.71 21.08
C SER A 133 -2.48 3.64 20.57
N PHE A 134 -1.33 3.08 20.21
CA PHE A 134 -0.25 3.82 19.52
C PHE A 134 -0.64 4.01 18.06
N THR A 135 -1.36 5.08 17.77
CA THR A 135 -1.97 5.32 16.47
C THR A 135 -1.40 6.59 15.84
N ASP A 136 -0.93 6.50 14.61
CA ASP A 136 -0.67 7.64 13.77
C ASP A 136 -1.92 7.94 12.96
N VAL A 137 -2.33 9.20 12.91
CA VAL A 137 -3.46 9.68 12.13
C VAL A 137 -2.95 10.66 11.09
N LEU A 138 -3.18 10.35 9.81
CA LEU A 138 -2.84 11.21 8.68
C LEU A 138 -4.14 11.73 8.09
N GLY A 139 -4.52 12.92 8.51
CA GLY A 139 -5.77 13.56 8.09
C GLY A 139 -5.65 14.25 6.73
N ALA A 140 -6.79 14.70 6.27
CA ALA A 140 -7.02 15.26 4.95
C ALA A 140 -6.08 16.42 4.61
N GLN A 141 -5.77 17.28 5.55
CA GLN A 141 -4.92 18.45 5.34
C GLN A 141 -3.43 18.08 5.23
N PHE A 142 -2.97 17.06 5.96
CA PHE A 142 -1.62 16.50 5.73
C PHE A 142 -1.51 15.87 4.34
N ILE A 143 -2.59 15.23 3.86
CA ILE A 143 -2.70 14.75 2.47
C ILE A 143 -2.53 15.90 1.49
N ALA A 144 -3.21 17.03 1.74
CA ALA A 144 -3.16 18.22 0.91
C ALA A 144 -1.76 18.87 0.85
N GLN A 145 -1.07 18.94 1.99
CA GLN A 145 0.26 19.52 2.10
C GLN A 145 1.34 18.67 1.46
N THR A 146 1.29 17.33 1.67
CA THR A 146 2.26 16.38 1.10
C THR A 146 2.10 16.18 -0.40
N GLY A 147 0.90 16.45 -0.93
CA GLY A 147 0.55 16.19 -2.32
C GLY A 147 0.56 14.70 -2.67
N ALA A 148 0.36 13.84 -1.67
CA ALA A 148 0.24 12.40 -1.89
C ALA A 148 -0.95 12.10 -2.82
N SER A 149 -0.73 11.34 -3.89
CA SER A 149 -1.79 10.99 -4.85
C SER A 149 -2.63 9.79 -4.41
N ASP A 150 -2.15 9.05 -3.40
CA ASP A 150 -2.73 7.79 -2.94
C ASP A 150 -2.26 7.46 -1.51
N ALA A 151 -2.88 6.45 -0.89
CA ALA A 151 -2.59 6.03 0.47
C ALA A 151 -1.14 5.52 0.65
N ALA A 152 -0.53 4.91 -0.36
CA ALA A 152 0.85 4.42 -0.27
C ALA A 152 1.84 5.58 -0.09
N LYS A 153 1.73 6.61 -0.93
CA LYS A 153 2.60 7.81 -0.85
C LYS A 153 2.36 8.62 0.41
N LEU A 154 1.13 8.64 0.91
CA LEU A 154 0.79 9.27 2.18
C LEU A 154 1.50 8.57 3.34
N LEU A 155 1.36 7.25 3.44
CA LEU A 155 1.93 6.45 4.51
C LEU A 155 3.46 6.45 4.52
N ALA A 156 4.11 6.63 3.37
CA ALA A 156 5.57 6.79 3.29
C ALA A 156 6.10 7.98 4.12
N LYS A 157 5.24 8.92 4.53
CA LYS A 157 5.60 10.07 5.37
C LYS A 157 5.36 9.81 6.87
N SER A 158 4.77 8.65 7.24
CA SER A 158 4.51 8.26 8.63
C SER A 158 5.77 7.69 9.29
N THR A 159 5.81 7.74 10.62
CA THR A 159 6.95 7.27 11.42
C THR A 159 7.08 5.74 11.32
N GLY A 160 8.32 5.25 11.07
CA GLY A 160 8.60 3.82 11.00
C GLY A 160 7.99 3.09 9.80
N VAL A 161 7.52 3.83 8.79
CA VAL A 161 6.86 3.30 7.60
C VAL A 161 7.74 3.49 6.38
N ASN A 162 7.91 2.43 5.60
CA ASN A 162 8.49 2.42 4.26
C ASN A 162 7.49 1.83 3.27
N VAL A 163 7.63 2.11 1.98
CA VAL A 163 6.77 1.60 0.91
C VAL A 163 7.59 0.79 -0.08
N ALA A 164 7.28 -0.50 -0.18
CA ALA A 164 7.88 -1.41 -1.15
C ALA A 164 7.10 -1.32 -2.48
N ASP A 165 7.84 -1.32 -3.59
CA ASP A 165 7.33 -1.28 -4.98
C ASP A 165 6.31 -0.15 -5.25
N GLY A 166 6.31 0.91 -4.42
CA GLY A 166 5.37 2.02 -4.52
C GLY A 166 3.92 1.71 -4.15
N LYS A 167 3.63 0.52 -3.61
CA LYS A 167 2.27 0.00 -3.39
C LYS A 167 2.06 -0.62 -2.01
N PHE A 168 3.08 -1.25 -1.42
CA PHE A 168 2.95 -2.08 -0.22
C PHE A 168 3.71 -1.49 0.95
N VAL A 169 3.10 -1.48 2.10
CA VAL A 169 3.63 -0.82 3.30
C VAL A 169 4.40 -1.81 4.16
N VAL A 170 5.61 -1.40 4.54
CA VAL A 170 6.49 -2.05 5.52
C VAL A 170 6.49 -1.20 6.78
N VAL A 171 6.06 -1.73 7.92
CA VAL A 171 5.98 -1.00 9.18
C VAL A 171 6.94 -1.60 10.20
N ARG A 172 7.79 -0.75 10.83
CA ARG A 172 8.77 -1.19 11.84
C ARG A 172 9.67 -2.33 11.35
N GLY A 173 10.01 -2.31 10.06
CA GLY A 173 10.85 -3.33 9.43
C GLY A 173 10.17 -4.68 9.18
N LEU A 174 8.89 -4.81 9.46
CA LEU A 174 8.10 -5.98 9.09
C LEU A 174 7.47 -5.79 7.71
N SER A 175 7.66 -6.76 6.83
CA SER A 175 7.14 -6.74 5.48
C SER A 175 5.61 -6.64 5.46
N ASP A 176 5.08 -6.35 4.30
CA ASP A 176 3.65 -6.14 4.03
C ASP A 176 2.74 -7.27 4.54
N ARG A 177 3.21 -8.54 4.59
CA ARG A 177 2.47 -9.69 5.13
C ARG A 177 2.09 -9.56 6.61
N TYR A 178 2.85 -8.78 7.37
CA TYR A 178 2.63 -8.56 8.80
C TYR A 178 1.74 -7.34 9.10
N ASN A 179 1.20 -6.69 8.07
CA ASN A 179 0.32 -5.54 8.19
C ASN A 179 -1.10 -5.90 7.76
N SER A 180 -2.09 -5.45 8.51
CA SER A 180 -3.50 -5.56 8.13
C SER A 180 -3.99 -4.26 7.55
N VAL A 181 -4.69 -4.31 6.41
CA VAL A 181 -5.31 -3.15 5.77
C VAL A 181 -6.82 -3.32 5.76
N THR A 182 -7.53 -2.30 6.24
CA THR A 182 -8.99 -2.22 6.25
C THR A 182 -9.47 -0.95 5.55
N LEU A 183 -10.68 -0.98 5.03
CA LEU A 183 -11.41 0.18 4.55
C LEU A 183 -12.65 0.33 5.44
N ASN A 184 -12.75 1.46 6.16
CA ASN A 184 -13.79 1.70 7.16
C ASN A 184 -13.89 0.58 8.23
N GLY A 185 -12.74 0.01 8.61
CA GLY A 185 -12.67 -1.07 9.63
C GLY A 185 -12.97 -2.48 9.11
N LEU A 186 -13.28 -2.68 7.83
CA LEU A 186 -13.55 -3.97 7.22
C LEU A 186 -12.41 -4.37 6.26
N ARG A 187 -12.10 -5.67 6.21
CA ARG A 187 -11.05 -6.19 5.33
C ARG A 187 -11.41 -5.98 3.86
N VAL A 188 -10.39 -5.75 3.04
CA VAL A 188 -10.48 -5.73 1.59
C VAL A 188 -9.52 -6.76 0.99
N PRO A 189 -9.92 -7.46 -0.10
CA PRO A 189 -9.07 -8.47 -0.74
C PRO A 189 -7.91 -7.82 -1.50
N SER A 190 -6.79 -8.54 -1.61
CA SER A 190 -5.68 -8.13 -2.45
C SER A 190 -5.99 -8.36 -3.93
N SER A 191 -5.70 -7.36 -4.75
CA SER A 191 -5.72 -7.49 -6.21
C SER A 191 -4.40 -8.03 -6.80
N ASP A 192 -3.42 -8.29 -5.96
CA ASP A 192 -2.12 -8.82 -6.38
C ASP A 192 -2.11 -10.35 -6.21
N PRO A 193 -1.79 -11.13 -7.25
CA PRO A 193 -1.70 -12.58 -7.14
C PRO A 193 -0.55 -13.04 -6.25
N ASP A 194 0.51 -12.24 -6.15
CA ASP A 194 1.76 -12.60 -5.49
C ASP A 194 1.78 -12.27 -4.01
N ARG A 195 0.89 -11.35 -3.56
CA ARG A 195 0.90 -10.81 -2.20
C ARG A 195 -0.47 -10.88 -1.54
N ARG A 196 -0.44 -11.12 -0.22
CA ARG A 196 -1.63 -11.04 0.61
C ARG A 196 -2.02 -9.58 0.90
N ALA A 197 -1.05 -8.71 0.99
CA ALA A 197 -1.24 -7.30 1.29
C ALA A 197 -2.02 -6.58 0.19
N VAL A 198 -2.86 -5.65 0.60
CA VAL A 198 -3.63 -4.79 -0.31
C VAL A 198 -2.71 -3.74 -0.91
N ALA A 199 -2.76 -3.56 -2.22
CA ALA A 199 -2.03 -2.52 -2.91
C ALA A 199 -2.64 -1.14 -2.61
N LEU A 200 -1.92 -0.30 -1.87
CA LEU A 200 -2.43 0.97 -1.35
C LEU A 200 -2.51 2.09 -2.40
N ASP A 201 -1.92 1.89 -3.57
CA ASP A 201 -2.10 2.76 -4.74
C ASP A 201 -3.53 2.70 -5.33
N LEU A 202 -4.33 1.70 -4.92
CA LEU A 202 -5.75 1.59 -5.25
C LEU A 202 -6.65 2.59 -4.49
N PHE A 203 -6.13 3.29 -3.47
CA PHE A 203 -6.90 4.27 -2.69
C PHE A 203 -6.42 5.69 -3.00
N PRO A 204 -7.07 6.39 -3.96
CA PRO A 204 -6.73 7.76 -4.30
C PRO A 204 -6.98 8.71 -3.14
N SER A 205 -6.13 9.72 -2.97
CA SER A 205 -6.31 10.74 -1.92
C SER A 205 -7.66 11.46 -2.01
N ALA A 206 -8.23 11.57 -3.21
CA ALA A 206 -9.53 12.20 -3.43
C ALA A 206 -10.71 11.55 -2.66
N VAL A 207 -10.62 10.26 -2.32
CA VAL A 207 -11.68 9.52 -1.61
C VAL A 207 -11.37 9.31 -0.13
N ILE A 208 -10.14 9.63 0.33
CA ILE A 208 -9.69 9.40 1.70
C ILE A 208 -10.10 10.58 2.58
N GLN A 209 -10.61 10.30 3.75
CA GLN A 209 -10.82 11.23 4.85
C GLN A 209 -9.58 11.28 5.75
N ASP A 210 -9.22 10.14 6.31
CA ASP A 210 -8.00 9.95 7.09
C ASP A 210 -7.45 8.52 6.92
N VAL A 211 -6.17 8.34 7.28
CA VAL A 211 -5.55 7.01 7.39
C VAL A 211 -5.02 6.84 8.80
N ARG A 212 -5.48 5.79 9.49
CA ARG A 212 -5.11 5.46 10.86
C ARG A 212 -4.16 4.27 10.86
N THR A 213 -2.99 4.43 11.43
CA THR A 213 -1.97 3.39 11.54
C THR A 213 -1.80 3.00 12.99
N ASN A 214 -2.45 1.92 13.41
CA ASN A 214 -2.38 1.39 14.75
C ASN A 214 -1.15 0.47 14.89
N LYS A 215 -0.16 0.88 15.65
CA LYS A 215 1.10 0.15 15.86
C LYS A 215 1.08 -0.83 17.03
N THR A 216 -0.02 -0.86 17.79
CA THR A 216 -0.28 -1.83 18.85
C THR A 216 -1.59 -2.55 18.60
N PHE A 217 -1.61 -3.84 18.84
CA PHE A 217 -2.80 -4.67 18.65
C PHE A 217 -3.78 -4.51 19.82
N LEU A 218 -5.05 -4.33 19.51
CA LEU A 218 -6.18 -4.43 20.43
C LEU A 218 -7.11 -5.58 20.00
N PRO A 219 -7.88 -6.19 20.92
CA PRO A 219 -8.72 -7.36 20.61
C PRO A 219 -9.80 -7.14 19.54
N ASP A 220 -10.25 -5.90 19.33
CA ASP A 220 -11.22 -5.52 18.28
C ASP A 220 -10.60 -5.40 16.87
N MET A 221 -9.28 -5.50 16.75
CA MET A 221 -8.55 -5.44 15.49
C MET A 221 -8.32 -6.84 14.91
N PRO A 222 -8.08 -6.97 13.57
CA PRO A 222 -7.66 -8.23 12.96
C PRO A 222 -6.37 -8.77 13.58
N GLY A 223 -6.29 -10.07 13.83
CA GLY A 223 -5.13 -10.72 14.46
C GLY A 223 -3.81 -10.59 13.69
N GLU A 224 -3.85 -10.17 12.42
CA GLU A 224 -2.68 -9.95 11.54
C GLU A 224 -2.04 -8.57 11.71
N ALA A 225 -2.55 -7.70 12.57
CA ALA A 225 -2.00 -6.36 12.79
C ALA A 225 -0.70 -6.39 13.61
N THR A 226 0.30 -7.10 13.13
CA THR A 226 1.60 -7.31 13.82
C THR A 226 2.53 -6.13 13.64
N GLY A 227 2.78 -5.68 12.41
CA GLY A 227 3.53 -4.46 12.11
C GLY A 227 2.68 -3.24 12.41
N ALA A 228 1.50 -3.20 11.80
CA ALA A 228 0.42 -2.25 12.08
C ALA A 228 -0.93 -2.74 11.54
N GLY A 229 -2.01 -2.25 12.15
CA GLY A 229 -3.34 -2.22 11.56
C GLY A 229 -3.56 -0.87 10.89
N ILE A 230 -3.72 -0.87 9.57
CA ILE A 230 -3.92 0.32 8.75
C ILE A 230 -5.38 0.38 8.38
N ASP A 231 -6.09 1.40 8.84
CA ASP A 231 -7.48 1.63 8.48
C ASP A 231 -7.61 2.90 7.62
N ILE A 232 -8.13 2.74 6.42
CA ILE A 232 -8.39 3.83 5.48
C ILE A 232 -9.84 4.23 5.68
N LYS A 233 -10.07 5.44 6.19
CA LYS A 233 -11.40 6.02 6.31
C LYS A 233 -11.76 6.76 5.03
N THR A 234 -12.91 6.45 4.46
CA THR A 234 -13.45 7.17 3.30
C THR A 234 -14.27 8.36 3.74
N LYS A 235 -14.37 9.34 2.86
CA LYS A 235 -15.30 10.47 3.03
C LYS A 235 -16.72 9.93 3.17
N SER A 236 -17.41 10.36 4.22
CA SER A 236 -18.75 9.90 4.55
C SER A 236 -19.81 10.99 4.33
N VAL A 237 -20.76 11.11 5.21
CA VAL A 237 -21.88 12.07 5.12
C VAL A 237 -21.37 13.50 5.26
N PRO A 238 -21.71 14.44 4.37
CA PRO A 238 -21.26 15.83 4.47
C PRO A 238 -22.06 16.60 5.53
N ASP A 239 -21.39 17.51 6.25
CA ASP A 239 -22.08 18.42 7.19
C ASP A 239 -22.80 19.55 6.49
N LYS A 240 -22.29 19.97 5.34
CA LYS A 240 -22.85 21.02 4.46
C LYS A 240 -22.65 20.68 3.01
N ASP A 241 -23.40 21.33 2.13
CA ASP A 241 -23.22 21.19 0.69
C ASP A 241 -21.86 21.73 0.26
N PHE A 242 -21.16 20.97 -0.58
CA PHE A 242 -19.90 21.40 -1.18
C PHE A 242 -19.73 20.84 -2.59
N TYR A 243 -18.97 21.54 -3.41
CA TYR A 243 -18.60 21.14 -4.77
C TYR A 243 -17.12 21.46 -4.99
N ASN A 244 -16.34 20.43 -5.31
CA ASN A 244 -14.91 20.59 -5.58
C ASN A 244 -14.57 20.03 -6.96
N PHE A 245 -13.69 20.72 -7.67
CA PHE A 245 -13.19 20.32 -8.98
C PHE A 245 -11.69 20.64 -9.04
N LYS A 246 -10.87 19.67 -9.49
CA LYS A 246 -9.43 19.87 -9.68
C LYS A 246 -8.98 19.25 -10.99
N THR A 247 -8.16 19.98 -11.74
CA THR A 247 -7.49 19.46 -12.92
C THR A 247 -6.02 19.82 -12.88
N GLY A 248 -5.19 18.97 -13.45
CA GLY A 248 -3.74 19.19 -13.47
C GLY A 248 -3.03 18.49 -14.60
N THR A 249 -1.81 18.94 -14.83
CA THR A 249 -0.89 18.34 -15.79
C THR A 249 0.49 18.22 -15.17
N GLY A 250 1.31 17.31 -15.67
CA GLY A 250 2.67 17.11 -15.19
C GLY A 250 3.58 16.50 -16.24
N PHE A 251 4.85 16.41 -15.91
CA PHE A 251 5.83 15.73 -16.74
C PHE A 251 6.91 15.07 -15.88
N ASN A 252 7.44 13.96 -16.39
CA ASN A 252 8.59 13.25 -15.84
C ASN A 252 9.82 13.54 -16.70
N THR A 253 10.95 13.87 -16.07
CA THR A 253 12.19 14.27 -16.78
C THR A 253 12.80 13.18 -17.63
N ASN A 254 12.50 11.91 -17.37
CA ASN A 254 13.07 10.79 -18.10
C ASN A 254 12.33 10.48 -19.41
N VAL A 255 11.05 10.89 -19.54
CA VAL A 255 10.22 10.40 -20.64
C VAL A 255 9.36 11.45 -21.34
N THR A 256 8.92 12.51 -20.64
CA THR A 256 7.96 13.45 -21.23
C THR A 256 8.60 14.37 -22.25
N GLY A 257 8.11 14.32 -23.48
CA GLY A 257 8.63 15.14 -24.57
C GLY A 257 9.93 14.62 -25.18
N ASP A 258 10.40 13.46 -24.74
CA ASP A 258 11.48 12.71 -25.36
C ASP A 258 10.88 11.65 -26.31
N ASP A 259 11.47 11.47 -27.47
CA ASP A 259 11.06 10.48 -28.47
C ASP A 259 11.55 9.05 -28.12
N SER A 260 12.29 8.90 -27.02
CA SER A 260 12.83 7.61 -26.51
C SER A 260 11.88 6.83 -25.60
N PHE A 261 10.65 7.32 -25.35
CA PHE A 261 9.69 6.59 -24.53
C PHE A 261 9.35 5.23 -25.16
N LEU A 262 9.71 4.15 -24.47
CA LEU A 262 9.48 2.81 -24.96
C LEU A 262 7.99 2.41 -24.86
N SER A 263 7.46 1.91 -25.95
CA SER A 263 6.08 1.43 -26.09
C SER A 263 6.01 0.35 -27.17
N TYR A 264 4.84 0.16 -27.79
CA TYR A 264 4.64 -0.71 -28.95
C TYR A 264 3.49 -0.19 -29.82
N LYS A 265 3.36 -0.69 -31.04
CA LYS A 265 2.28 -0.30 -31.94
C LYS A 265 0.93 -0.76 -31.42
N GLY A 266 0.01 0.18 -31.24
CA GLY A 266 -1.29 -0.08 -30.62
C GLY A 266 -1.25 -0.12 -29.09
N GLY A 267 -0.09 0.19 -28.46
CA GLY A 267 0.06 0.27 -27.02
C GLY A 267 -0.66 1.48 -26.41
N GLY A 268 -1.00 1.34 -25.15
CA GLY A 268 -1.66 2.34 -24.30
C GLY A 268 -2.85 1.77 -23.55
N THR A 269 -3.20 2.43 -22.43
CA THR A 269 -4.31 2.02 -21.56
C THR A 269 -5.68 2.41 -22.11
N GLY A 270 -5.75 3.20 -23.18
CA GLY A 270 -7.01 3.80 -23.64
C GLY A 270 -7.56 4.84 -22.65
N LEU A 271 -8.84 5.15 -22.73
CA LEU A 271 -9.49 6.13 -21.85
C LEU A 271 -9.91 5.49 -20.51
N LEU A 272 -10.44 4.27 -20.54
CA LEU A 272 -11.01 3.62 -19.36
C LEU A 272 -10.19 2.43 -18.83
N GLY A 273 -8.99 2.18 -19.38
CA GLY A 273 -8.12 1.09 -18.95
C GLY A 273 -8.76 -0.28 -19.08
N THR A 274 -9.52 -0.52 -20.13
CA THR A 274 -10.17 -1.81 -20.35
C THR A 274 -9.34 -2.73 -21.24
N VAL A 275 -9.48 -4.03 -21.03
CA VAL A 275 -8.79 -5.09 -21.78
C VAL A 275 -8.93 -4.92 -23.31
N GLY A 276 -10.09 -4.50 -23.79
CA GLY A 276 -10.34 -4.24 -25.22
C GLY A 276 -10.03 -5.46 -26.13
N GLU A 277 -9.25 -5.24 -27.18
CA GLU A 277 -8.87 -6.26 -28.17
C GLU A 277 -7.82 -7.27 -27.64
N ARG A 278 -7.30 -7.07 -26.41
CA ARG A 278 -6.32 -7.97 -25.77
C ARG A 278 -6.95 -9.23 -25.16
N ALA A 279 -8.28 -9.33 -25.17
CA ALA A 279 -8.97 -10.52 -24.63
C ALA A 279 -8.55 -11.79 -25.41
N ILE A 280 -8.44 -12.91 -24.66
CA ILE A 280 -8.16 -14.21 -25.33
C ILE A 280 -9.30 -14.58 -26.27
N PRO A 281 -9.03 -14.90 -27.56
CA PRO A 281 -10.06 -15.32 -28.50
C PRO A 281 -10.74 -16.61 -28.04
N GLY A 282 -12.08 -16.64 -28.06
CA GLY A 282 -12.86 -17.79 -27.54
C GLY A 282 -12.52 -19.11 -28.21
N PHE A 283 -12.17 -19.11 -29.51
CA PHE A 283 -11.74 -20.33 -30.18
C PHE A 283 -10.37 -20.84 -29.69
N LEU A 284 -9.48 -19.95 -29.24
CA LEU A 284 -8.17 -20.31 -28.70
C LEU A 284 -8.29 -20.85 -27.28
N LYS A 285 -9.19 -20.28 -26.48
CA LYS A 285 -9.50 -20.78 -25.13
C LYS A 285 -10.05 -22.20 -25.14
N ALA A 286 -10.85 -22.55 -26.15
CA ALA A 286 -11.48 -23.86 -26.30
C ALA A 286 -10.65 -24.86 -27.14
N ALA A 287 -9.52 -24.44 -27.71
CA ALA A 287 -8.72 -25.29 -28.59
C ALA A 287 -7.96 -26.37 -27.80
N ASP A 288 -8.05 -27.59 -28.27
CA ASP A 288 -7.18 -28.69 -27.85
C ASP A 288 -5.87 -28.58 -28.64
N LEU A 289 -4.92 -27.84 -28.09
CA LEU A 289 -3.62 -27.64 -28.71
C LEU A 289 -2.63 -28.66 -28.15
N PRO A 290 -1.72 -29.20 -28.98
CA PRO A 290 -0.69 -30.10 -28.49
C PRO A 290 0.21 -29.41 -27.47
N GLY A 291 0.65 -30.17 -26.47
CA GLY A 291 1.67 -29.73 -25.53
C GLY A 291 3.08 -29.77 -26.15
N PRO A 292 4.08 -29.14 -25.49
CA PRO A 292 5.47 -29.21 -25.91
C PRO A 292 5.95 -30.65 -26.04
N GLY A 293 6.65 -30.97 -27.13
CA GLY A 293 7.21 -32.31 -27.33
C GLY A 293 6.21 -33.40 -27.74
N GLN A 294 4.94 -33.09 -27.93
CA GLN A 294 3.97 -34.02 -28.52
C GLN A 294 4.06 -33.88 -30.06
N ASP A 295 4.35 -35.01 -30.74
CA ASP A 295 4.39 -35.15 -32.22
C ASP A 295 3.01 -34.97 -32.90
N GLY A 296 2.14 -34.15 -32.31
CA GLY A 296 0.72 -34.06 -32.62
C GLY A 296 0.33 -33.15 -33.78
N TYR A 297 1.26 -32.40 -34.42
CA TYR A 297 0.92 -31.62 -35.61
C TYR A 297 0.99 -32.47 -36.87
N THR A 298 -0.11 -33.04 -37.18
CA THR A 298 -0.34 -33.52 -38.57
C THR A 298 -0.60 -32.28 -39.44
N ASP A 299 0.08 -32.15 -40.57
CA ASP A 299 -0.16 -31.02 -41.50
C ASP A 299 -1.45 -31.23 -42.30
N THR A 300 -2.57 -31.35 -41.60
CA THR A 300 -3.89 -31.47 -42.22
C THR A 300 -4.40 -30.11 -42.73
N PRO A 301 -5.34 -30.10 -43.69
CA PRO A 301 -6.00 -28.84 -44.08
C PRO A 301 -6.69 -28.12 -42.91
N ALA A 302 -7.18 -28.86 -41.91
CA ALA A 302 -7.79 -28.29 -40.73
C ALA A 302 -6.78 -27.58 -39.82
N ASP A 303 -5.60 -28.19 -39.64
CA ASP A 303 -4.51 -27.60 -38.85
C ASP A 303 -3.97 -26.32 -39.49
N ARG A 304 -3.85 -26.33 -40.82
CA ARG A 304 -3.47 -25.13 -41.58
C ARG A 304 -4.50 -24.01 -41.46
N ALA A 305 -5.78 -24.33 -41.57
CA ALA A 305 -6.85 -23.36 -41.42
C ALA A 305 -6.92 -22.80 -39.96
N PHE A 306 -6.66 -23.62 -38.96
CA PHE A 306 -6.58 -23.18 -37.57
C PHE A 306 -5.40 -22.22 -37.35
N ARG A 307 -4.18 -22.58 -37.83
CA ARG A 307 -3.00 -21.70 -37.75
C ARG A 307 -3.23 -20.36 -38.45
N GLN A 308 -3.84 -20.38 -39.62
CA GLN A 308 -4.20 -19.17 -40.36
C GLN A 308 -5.14 -18.29 -39.51
N ARG A 309 -6.17 -18.90 -38.93
CA ARG A 309 -7.12 -18.20 -38.05
C ARG A 309 -6.42 -17.56 -36.81
N VAL A 310 -5.49 -18.28 -36.18
CA VAL A 310 -4.68 -17.76 -35.06
C VAL A 310 -3.89 -16.55 -35.52
N ASN A 311 -3.17 -16.68 -36.66
CA ASN A 311 -2.34 -15.60 -37.22
C ASN A 311 -3.14 -14.38 -37.66
N ASP A 312 -4.38 -14.56 -38.11
CA ASP A 312 -5.27 -13.47 -38.54
C ASP A 312 -5.93 -12.77 -37.36
N THR A 313 -6.09 -13.46 -36.19
CA THR A 313 -6.80 -12.95 -35.02
C THR A 313 -5.87 -12.33 -33.99
N LEU A 314 -4.72 -12.97 -33.70
CA LEU A 314 -3.78 -12.45 -32.73
C LEU A 314 -2.98 -11.28 -33.27
N SER A 315 -2.71 -10.29 -32.42
CA SER A 315 -1.82 -9.19 -32.79
C SER A 315 -0.44 -9.73 -33.19
N LYS A 316 0.09 -9.21 -34.25
CA LYS A 316 1.42 -9.58 -34.81
C LYS A 316 2.56 -8.78 -34.16
N GLU A 317 2.20 -7.76 -33.37
CA GLU A 317 3.17 -6.94 -32.66
C GLU A 317 3.74 -7.71 -31.47
N MET A 318 4.98 -8.15 -31.57
CA MET A 318 5.69 -8.86 -30.49
C MET A 318 6.82 -8.04 -29.88
N GLY A 319 7.21 -6.95 -30.53
CA GLY A 319 8.34 -6.11 -30.16
C GLY A 319 7.92 -4.71 -29.71
N THR A 320 8.89 -4.04 -29.11
CA THR A 320 8.77 -2.68 -28.61
C THR A 320 9.11 -1.64 -29.68
N GLN A 321 8.64 -0.41 -29.51
CA GLN A 321 9.03 0.75 -30.32
C GLN A 321 9.09 2.01 -29.47
N GLU A 322 9.97 2.92 -29.85
CA GLU A 322 10.05 4.24 -29.22
C GLU A 322 8.97 5.18 -29.79
N LYS A 323 8.42 6.01 -28.90
CA LYS A 323 7.50 7.10 -29.26
C LYS A 323 7.65 8.25 -28.29
N SER A 324 7.10 9.42 -28.61
CA SER A 324 7.04 10.54 -27.66
C SER A 324 5.97 10.31 -26.62
N ALA A 325 6.31 10.48 -25.33
CA ALA A 325 5.34 10.43 -24.23
C ALA A 325 4.61 11.78 -24.08
N PRO A 326 3.27 11.79 -24.00
CA PRO A 326 2.50 12.98 -23.66
C PRO A 326 2.78 13.46 -22.22
N VAL A 327 2.28 14.67 -21.91
CA VAL A 327 2.24 15.15 -20.54
C VAL A 327 1.21 14.36 -19.71
N ASP A 328 1.45 14.25 -18.41
CA ASP A 328 0.50 13.67 -17.47
C ASP A 328 -0.79 14.49 -17.41
N PHE A 329 -1.89 13.81 -17.09
CA PHE A 329 -3.19 14.44 -16.90
C PHE A 329 -3.85 13.91 -15.62
N THR A 330 -4.49 14.83 -14.85
CA THR A 330 -5.27 14.49 -13.66
C THR A 330 -6.58 15.27 -13.65
N LEU A 331 -7.65 14.62 -13.20
CA LEU A 331 -8.98 15.19 -13.02
C LEU A 331 -9.58 14.59 -11.75
N GLU A 332 -10.02 15.45 -10.85
CA GLU A 332 -10.70 15.05 -9.62
C GLU A 332 -11.95 15.93 -9.47
N ALA A 333 -13.05 15.31 -9.03
CA ALA A 333 -14.25 16.05 -8.70
C ALA A 333 -14.93 15.39 -7.49
N SER A 334 -15.46 16.21 -6.58
CA SER A 334 -16.27 15.71 -5.48
C SER A 334 -17.40 16.67 -5.17
N MET A 335 -18.52 16.12 -4.69
CA MET A 335 -19.65 16.87 -4.19
C MET A 335 -20.25 16.20 -2.97
N GLY A 336 -20.74 16.99 -2.05
CA GLY A 336 -21.57 16.57 -0.93
C GLY A 336 -22.86 17.37 -0.93
N ILE A 337 -23.97 16.70 -0.65
CA ILE A 337 -25.29 17.31 -0.56
C ILE A 337 -25.97 16.80 0.69
N ARG A 338 -26.52 17.71 1.50
CA ARG A 338 -27.34 17.38 2.66
C ARG A 338 -28.81 17.65 2.37
N GLY A 339 -29.70 16.78 2.86
CA GLY A 339 -31.11 16.88 2.64
C GLY A 339 -31.90 15.90 3.50
N GLU A 340 -33.06 15.50 3.04
CA GLU A 340 -33.89 14.50 3.68
C GLU A 340 -34.15 13.32 2.74
N PHE A 341 -34.06 12.11 3.29
CA PHE A 341 -34.42 10.88 2.60
C PHE A 341 -35.50 10.15 3.42
N MET A 342 -36.68 9.97 2.82
CA MET A 342 -37.84 9.34 3.49
C MET A 342 -38.26 10.04 4.80
N GLY A 343 -37.97 11.35 4.95
CA GLY A 343 -38.32 12.13 6.14
C GLY A 343 -37.27 12.09 7.26
N ALA A 344 -36.14 11.45 7.01
CA ALA A 344 -34.97 11.44 7.90
C ALA A 344 -33.84 12.31 7.31
N PRO A 345 -33.05 13.03 8.11
CA PRO A 345 -31.87 13.74 7.64
C PRO A 345 -30.93 12.77 6.91
N ALA A 346 -30.42 13.19 5.79
CA ALA A 346 -29.53 12.36 4.97
C ALA A 346 -28.48 13.20 4.26
N GLY A 347 -27.32 12.60 4.01
CA GLY A 347 -26.25 13.21 3.24
C GLY A 347 -25.71 12.27 2.19
N LEU A 348 -25.39 12.82 1.02
CA LEU A 348 -24.81 12.09 -0.11
C LEU A 348 -23.46 12.70 -0.46
N THR A 349 -22.40 11.90 -0.44
CA THR A 349 -21.07 12.26 -0.94
C THR A 349 -20.76 11.46 -2.20
N ILE A 350 -20.30 12.13 -3.25
CA ILE A 350 -19.79 11.52 -4.47
C ILE A 350 -18.40 12.10 -4.75
N ALA A 351 -17.41 11.23 -4.97
CA ALA A 351 -16.09 11.64 -5.41
C ALA A 351 -15.65 10.79 -6.60
N VAL A 352 -15.00 11.40 -7.58
CA VAL A 352 -14.42 10.73 -8.74
C VAL A 352 -13.02 11.25 -8.98
N ASP A 353 -12.10 10.35 -9.35
CA ASP A 353 -10.77 10.69 -9.80
C ASP A 353 -10.44 10.00 -11.12
N TYR A 354 -9.61 10.66 -11.91
CA TYR A 354 -9.03 10.13 -13.13
C TYR A 354 -7.63 10.66 -13.31
N SER A 355 -6.68 9.77 -13.61
CA SER A 355 -5.31 10.20 -13.94
C SER A 355 -4.69 9.33 -15.01
N LYS A 356 -3.81 9.94 -15.81
CA LYS A 356 -2.98 9.26 -16.80
C LYS A 356 -1.56 9.77 -16.67
N LYS A 357 -0.59 8.87 -16.46
CA LYS A 357 0.81 9.18 -16.18
C LYS A 357 1.74 8.35 -17.02
N TYR A 358 2.92 8.91 -17.32
CA TYR A 358 3.97 8.29 -18.09
C TYR A 358 5.26 8.26 -17.30
N THR A 359 5.87 7.06 -17.17
CA THR A 359 7.14 6.84 -16.50
C THR A 359 8.03 5.92 -17.32
N GLY A 360 9.32 6.00 -17.14
CA GLY A 360 10.26 5.12 -17.85
C GLY A 360 11.71 5.51 -17.57
N ASN A 361 12.60 4.68 -18.11
CA ASN A 361 14.04 4.89 -18.04
C ASN A 361 14.71 4.10 -19.16
N ASP A 362 15.85 4.54 -19.62
CA ASP A 362 16.61 3.97 -20.73
C ASP A 362 17.99 3.39 -20.32
N ASP A 363 18.40 3.49 -19.06
CA ASP A 363 19.71 3.08 -18.56
C ASP A 363 19.72 2.24 -17.28
N ASP A 364 18.58 1.69 -16.88
CA ASP A 364 18.53 0.74 -15.78
C ASP A 364 19.38 -0.50 -16.08
N ARG A 365 19.84 -1.20 -15.05
CA ARG A 365 20.73 -2.36 -15.21
C ARG A 365 20.21 -3.56 -14.43
N ILE A 366 20.47 -4.75 -14.98
CA ILE A 366 20.26 -6.03 -14.31
C ILE A 366 21.53 -6.87 -14.43
N GLY A 367 22.07 -7.33 -13.29
CA GLY A 367 23.21 -8.24 -13.22
C GLY A 367 22.86 -9.57 -12.55
N ARG A 368 23.36 -10.67 -13.13
CA ARG A 368 23.31 -12.00 -12.54
C ARG A 368 24.73 -12.58 -12.60
N TYR A 369 25.13 -13.31 -11.58
CA TYR A 369 26.49 -13.80 -11.41
C TYR A 369 26.50 -15.23 -10.88
N PHE A 370 27.52 -16.02 -11.27
CA PHE A 370 27.90 -17.21 -10.53
C PHE A 370 28.94 -16.84 -9.51
N PHE A 371 28.82 -17.39 -8.32
CA PHE A 371 29.76 -17.17 -7.24
C PHE A 371 30.67 -18.37 -7.05
N SER A 372 31.89 -18.14 -6.57
CA SER A 372 32.90 -19.16 -6.38
C SER A 372 32.56 -20.08 -5.22
N GLU A 373 32.68 -21.37 -5.41
CA GLU A 373 32.58 -22.43 -4.40
C GLU A 373 33.94 -22.81 -3.81
N ALA A 374 35.05 -22.28 -4.35
CA ALA A 374 36.42 -22.63 -3.93
C ALA A 374 36.69 -22.09 -2.52
N ALA A 375 37.29 -22.93 -1.69
CA ALA A 375 37.74 -22.54 -0.35
C ALA A 375 38.76 -21.39 -0.46
N GLY A 376 38.46 -20.24 0.18
CA GLY A 376 39.25 -19.02 0.12
C GLY A 376 38.66 -17.92 -0.81
N ASP A 377 37.92 -18.29 -1.84
CA ASP A 377 37.24 -17.38 -2.78
C ASP A 377 35.73 -17.50 -2.68
N LEU A 378 35.24 -18.17 -1.69
CA LEU A 378 33.80 -18.43 -1.50
C LEU A 378 32.98 -17.13 -1.49
N GLY A 379 31.92 -17.07 -2.31
CA GLY A 379 31.08 -15.91 -2.46
C GLY A 379 31.66 -14.78 -3.34
N LEU A 380 32.86 -14.92 -3.89
CA LEU A 380 33.37 -13.98 -4.89
C LEU A 380 32.79 -14.27 -6.27
N VAL A 381 32.65 -13.23 -7.10
CA VAL A 381 32.19 -13.42 -8.48
C VAL A 381 33.17 -14.31 -9.23
N ASN A 382 32.68 -15.47 -9.67
CA ASN A 382 33.42 -16.39 -10.52
C ASN A 382 33.20 -16.06 -12.01
N GLN A 383 31.94 -15.82 -12.39
CA GLN A 383 31.58 -15.52 -13.76
C GLN A 383 30.34 -14.62 -13.81
N VAL A 384 30.27 -13.72 -14.79
CA VAL A 384 29.06 -12.99 -15.11
C VAL A 384 28.11 -13.95 -15.82
N ARG A 385 26.92 -14.18 -15.28
CA ARG A 385 25.87 -14.96 -15.92
C ARG A 385 25.05 -14.09 -16.87
N ARG A 386 24.77 -12.84 -16.47
CA ARG A 386 24.04 -11.86 -17.27
C ARG A 386 24.41 -10.45 -16.80
N ASN A 387 24.59 -9.54 -17.75
CA ASN A 387 24.72 -8.12 -17.47
C ASN A 387 24.00 -7.36 -18.59
N ALA A 388 22.81 -6.85 -18.31
CA ALA A 388 21.95 -6.23 -19.30
C ALA A 388 21.59 -4.79 -18.92
N VAL A 389 21.48 -3.94 -19.92
CA VAL A 389 20.84 -2.62 -19.85
C VAL A 389 19.34 -2.83 -20.09
N VAL A 390 18.52 -2.08 -19.37
CA VAL A 390 17.06 -2.18 -19.40
C VAL A 390 16.45 -0.85 -19.75
N HIS A 391 15.72 -0.82 -20.84
CA HIS A 391 14.88 0.31 -21.24
C HIS A 391 13.43 -0.01 -20.88
N ASN A 392 12.75 0.89 -20.21
CA ASN A 392 11.38 0.74 -19.78
C ASN A 392 10.53 1.95 -20.16
N GLY A 393 9.31 1.68 -20.58
CA GLY A 393 8.27 2.69 -20.71
C GLY A 393 6.96 2.16 -20.15
N GLN A 394 6.28 2.95 -19.34
CA GLN A 394 5.02 2.58 -18.71
C GLN A 394 4.02 3.73 -18.76
N GLU A 395 2.84 3.43 -19.30
CA GLU A 395 1.66 4.28 -19.21
C GLU A 395 0.76 3.73 -18.11
N THR A 396 0.40 4.57 -17.13
CA THR A 396 -0.50 4.20 -16.03
C THR A 396 -1.75 5.05 -16.08
N MET A 397 -2.92 4.41 -16.15
CA MET A 397 -4.22 5.05 -16.01
C MET A 397 -4.88 4.62 -14.71
N ARG A 398 -5.48 5.56 -13.98
CA ARG A 398 -6.31 5.30 -12.81
C ARG A 398 -7.66 5.98 -12.98
N ALA A 399 -8.73 5.27 -12.58
CA ALA A 399 -10.08 5.81 -12.49
C ALA A 399 -10.72 5.30 -11.21
N GLY A 400 -11.17 6.21 -10.36
CA GLY A 400 -11.79 5.93 -9.07
C GLY A 400 -13.13 6.61 -8.90
N MET A 401 -14.02 6.00 -8.08
CA MET A 401 -15.31 6.56 -7.70
C MET A 401 -15.65 6.13 -6.28
N LEU A 402 -16.13 7.08 -5.49
CA LEU A 402 -16.76 6.85 -4.19
C LEU A 402 -18.18 7.41 -4.23
N VAL A 403 -19.12 6.66 -3.70
CA VAL A 403 -20.48 7.13 -3.39
C VAL A 403 -20.80 6.70 -1.97
N SER A 404 -21.08 7.65 -1.09
CA SER A 404 -21.48 7.39 0.30
C SER A 404 -22.80 8.09 0.60
N LEU A 405 -23.78 7.31 1.09
CA LEU A 405 -25.10 7.78 1.50
C LEU A 405 -25.26 7.46 2.98
N GLY A 406 -25.39 8.47 3.81
CA GLY A 406 -25.72 8.31 5.23
C GLY A 406 -27.14 8.81 5.51
N ILE A 407 -27.83 8.11 6.39
CA ILE A 407 -29.18 8.43 6.85
C ILE A 407 -29.15 8.45 8.36
N GLU A 408 -29.51 9.57 8.99
CA GLU A 408 -29.65 9.75 10.42
C GLU A 408 -31.08 9.34 10.80
N LEU A 409 -31.25 8.13 11.35
CA LEU A 409 -32.57 7.62 11.75
C LEU A 409 -33.14 8.41 12.93
N ASP A 410 -32.27 8.79 13.83
CA ASP A 410 -32.51 9.68 14.95
C ASP A 410 -31.17 10.31 15.42
N THR A 411 -31.15 11.06 16.51
CA THR A 411 -29.96 11.70 17.07
C THR A 411 -28.88 10.73 17.55
N ASP A 412 -29.19 9.45 17.67
CA ASP A 412 -28.37 8.39 18.27
C ASP A 412 -28.13 7.22 17.31
N SER A 413 -28.69 7.27 16.10
CA SER A 413 -28.67 6.15 15.15
C SER A 413 -28.42 6.61 13.73
N GLN A 414 -27.37 6.09 13.11
CA GLN A 414 -27.01 6.36 11.72
C GLN A 414 -26.78 5.05 10.94
N ILE A 415 -27.19 5.05 9.68
CA ILE A 415 -26.84 4.00 8.71
C ILE A 415 -26.10 4.65 7.54
N THR A 416 -24.97 4.06 7.18
CA THR A 416 -24.14 4.52 6.05
C THR A 416 -24.00 3.41 5.02
N ALA A 417 -24.28 3.70 3.76
CA ALA A 417 -24.04 2.83 2.62
C ALA A 417 -22.92 3.42 1.76
N THR A 418 -21.85 2.67 1.56
CA THR A 418 -20.68 3.10 0.79
C THR A 418 -20.45 2.18 -0.41
N TYR A 419 -20.28 2.77 -1.58
CA TYR A 419 -19.78 2.12 -2.78
C TYR A 419 -18.45 2.75 -3.16
N PHE A 420 -17.41 1.95 -3.23
CA PHE A 420 -16.09 2.36 -3.70
C PHE A 420 -15.69 1.52 -4.91
N PHE A 421 -15.19 2.18 -5.94
CA PHE A 421 -14.65 1.57 -7.15
C PHE A 421 -13.29 2.20 -7.45
N ASN A 422 -12.30 1.38 -7.76
CA ASN A 422 -11.05 1.84 -8.35
C ASN A 422 -10.55 0.87 -9.41
N ARG A 423 -10.00 1.41 -10.48
CA ARG A 423 -9.31 0.68 -11.55
C ARG A 423 -7.97 1.34 -11.82
N VAL A 424 -6.93 0.53 -11.85
CA VAL A 424 -5.58 0.93 -12.29
C VAL A 424 -5.20 0.04 -13.47
N ALA A 425 -4.91 0.65 -14.61
CA ALA A 425 -4.39 -0.03 -15.78
C ALA A 425 -2.96 0.44 -16.06
N GLU A 426 -2.05 -0.50 -16.22
CA GLU A 426 -0.64 -0.28 -16.51
C GLU A 426 -0.33 -0.95 -17.84
N ASP A 427 0.22 -0.19 -18.81
CA ASP A 427 0.72 -0.70 -20.09
C ASP A 427 2.22 -0.46 -20.15
N ARG A 428 3.01 -1.54 -20.07
CA ARG A 428 4.45 -1.50 -19.94
C ARG A 428 5.12 -2.19 -21.15
N ALA A 429 6.12 -1.53 -21.68
CA ALA A 429 7.07 -2.09 -22.61
C ALA A 429 8.46 -2.12 -21.98
N SER A 430 9.21 -3.20 -22.17
CA SER A 430 10.58 -3.34 -21.67
C SER A 430 11.46 -3.98 -22.74
N LEU A 431 12.66 -3.44 -22.88
CA LEU A 431 13.72 -3.96 -23.72
C LEU A 431 14.95 -4.17 -22.85
N GLN A 432 15.49 -5.38 -22.87
CA GLN A 432 16.70 -5.73 -22.15
C GLN A 432 17.71 -6.30 -23.15
N PHE A 433 18.92 -5.79 -23.11
CA PHE A 433 20.01 -6.33 -23.94
C PHE A 433 21.33 -6.30 -23.17
N GLY A 434 22.13 -7.33 -23.36
CA GLY A 434 23.40 -7.41 -22.63
C GLY A 434 24.16 -8.69 -22.92
N VAL A 435 25.25 -8.87 -22.21
CA VAL A 435 26.14 -10.03 -22.36
C VAL A 435 25.57 -11.20 -21.57
N ASP A 436 25.55 -12.40 -22.21
CA ASP A 436 25.30 -13.68 -21.57
C ASP A 436 26.52 -14.61 -21.85
N PRO A 437 27.57 -14.56 -21.00
CA PRO A 437 28.79 -15.32 -21.21
C PRO A 437 28.65 -16.83 -21.11
N ASP A 438 27.55 -17.36 -20.52
CA ASP A 438 27.30 -18.80 -20.46
C ASP A 438 27.18 -19.46 -21.84
N GLN A 439 26.95 -18.65 -22.84
CA GLN A 439 26.58 -19.15 -24.16
C GLN A 439 27.71 -19.09 -25.19
N ASN A 440 28.68 -18.27 -25.07
CA ASN A 440 29.91 -18.08 -25.91
C ASN A 440 30.30 -16.59 -25.89
N ALA A 441 31.58 -16.28 -25.95
CA ALA A 441 32.08 -14.91 -26.14
C ALA A 441 31.49 -14.31 -27.43
N GLY A 442 30.91 -13.12 -27.38
CA GLY A 442 30.33 -12.41 -28.52
C GLY A 442 28.85 -12.65 -28.79
N VAL A 443 28.13 -13.27 -27.86
CA VAL A 443 26.67 -13.43 -27.92
C VAL A 443 26.00 -12.48 -26.93
N LEU A 444 25.02 -11.71 -27.39
CA LEU A 444 24.19 -10.84 -26.59
C LEU A 444 22.84 -11.50 -26.33
N ASP A 445 22.39 -11.43 -25.09
CA ASP A 445 21.01 -11.74 -24.67
C ASP A 445 20.11 -10.56 -25.02
N TYR A 446 18.99 -10.81 -25.70
CA TYR A 446 18.02 -9.81 -26.13
C TYR A 446 16.63 -10.25 -25.72
N ARG A 447 15.96 -9.44 -24.88
CA ARG A 447 14.61 -9.72 -24.40
C ARG A 447 13.72 -8.51 -24.57
N GLU A 448 12.54 -8.74 -25.14
CA GLU A 448 11.47 -7.74 -25.15
C GLU A 448 10.26 -8.27 -24.41
N SER A 449 9.57 -7.38 -23.70
CA SER A 449 8.29 -7.69 -23.07
C SER A 449 7.27 -6.57 -23.27
N ILE A 450 6.04 -6.96 -23.50
CA ILE A 450 4.85 -6.12 -23.58
C ILE A 450 3.88 -6.67 -22.55
N LEU A 451 3.59 -5.88 -21.52
CA LEU A 451 2.72 -6.27 -20.42
C LEU A 451 1.62 -5.25 -20.24
N TYR A 452 0.39 -5.73 -20.23
CA TYR A 452 -0.75 -4.95 -19.83
C TYR A 452 -1.34 -5.55 -18.56
N THR A 453 -1.51 -4.73 -17.53
CA THR A 453 -2.08 -5.17 -16.24
C THR A 453 -3.25 -4.26 -15.90
N GLU A 454 -4.44 -4.83 -15.66
CA GLU A 454 -5.60 -4.12 -15.14
C GLU A 454 -5.91 -4.66 -13.76
N ARG A 455 -5.83 -3.80 -12.73
CA ARG A 455 -6.23 -4.11 -11.36
C ARG A 455 -7.50 -3.34 -11.03
N GLN A 456 -8.48 -4.03 -10.45
CA GLN A 456 -9.75 -3.43 -10.07
C GLN A 456 -10.15 -3.84 -8.66
N LEU A 457 -10.71 -2.90 -7.92
CA LEU A 457 -11.33 -3.13 -6.62
C LEU A 457 -12.71 -2.51 -6.60
N ARG A 458 -13.72 -3.29 -6.19
CA ARG A 458 -15.09 -2.85 -5.93
C ARG A 458 -15.43 -3.21 -4.50
N VAL A 459 -15.97 -2.26 -3.76
CA VAL A 459 -16.35 -2.42 -2.36
C VAL A 459 -17.76 -1.91 -2.18
N PHE A 460 -18.61 -2.73 -1.58
CA PHE A 460 -19.94 -2.34 -1.10
C PHE A 460 -19.96 -2.55 0.40
N GLN A 461 -20.24 -1.50 1.15
CA GLN A 461 -20.35 -1.55 2.60
C GLN A 461 -21.68 -1.00 3.07
N LEU A 462 -22.22 -1.59 4.11
CA LEU A 462 -23.39 -1.09 4.84
C LEU A 462 -23.03 -1.16 6.32
N GLU A 463 -23.07 -0.02 6.97
CA GLU A 463 -22.66 0.17 8.36
C GLU A 463 -23.83 0.78 9.15
N GLY A 464 -23.99 0.36 10.39
CA GLY A 464 -24.93 0.96 11.31
C GLY A 464 -24.25 1.24 12.65
N GLU A 465 -24.46 2.44 13.16
CA GLU A 465 -23.99 2.91 14.47
C GLU A 465 -25.21 3.35 15.28
N HIS A 466 -25.39 2.78 16.47
CA HIS A 466 -26.56 3.01 17.31
C HIS A 466 -26.12 3.19 18.77
N LEU A 467 -26.45 4.33 19.36
CA LEU A 467 -26.34 4.57 20.81
C LEU A 467 -27.72 4.27 21.43
N MET A 468 -27.88 3.02 21.92
CA MET A 468 -29.15 2.50 22.42
C MET A 468 -29.51 2.99 23.84
N ASP A 469 -28.50 3.29 24.62
CA ASP A 469 -28.70 3.81 26.00
C ASP A 469 -27.55 4.76 26.33
N ARG A 470 -27.89 6.05 26.54
CA ARG A 470 -26.94 7.10 26.88
C ARG A 470 -26.45 6.99 28.33
N GLU A 471 -27.28 6.44 29.24
CA GLU A 471 -26.91 6.31 30.64
C GLU A 471 -25.78 5.30 30.84
N HIS A 472 -25.79 4.20 30.12
CA HIS A 472 -24.78 3.14 30.19
C HIS A 472 -23.80 3.16 29.01
N ASP A 473 -23.80 4.18 28.16
CA ASP A 473 -23.01 4.24 26.91
C ASP A 473 -23.18 2.96 26.07
N PHE A 474 -24.42 2.41 26.00
CA PHE A 474 -24.67 1.18 25.26
C PHE A 474 -24.71 1.47 23.78
N LYS A 475 -23.61 1.11 23.09
CA LYS A 475 -23.44 1.26 21.65
C LYS A 475 -23.53 -0.10 20.96
N PHE A 476 -24.23 -0.14 19.85
CA PHE A 476 -24.32 -1.28 18.97
C PHE A 476 -23.89 -0.87 17.56
N ASN A 477 -22.74 -1.40 17.10
CA ASN A 477 -22.20 -1.13 15.78
C ASN A 477 -22.20 -2.43 14.98
N TRP A 478 -22.60 -2.36 13.73
CA TRP A 478 -22.55 -3.48 12.81
C TRP A 478 -22.11 -3.03 11.43
N ALA A 479 -21.45 -3.92 10.70
CA ALA A 479 -20.99 -3.63 9.35
C ALA A 479 -21.04 -4.89 8.49
N LEU A 480 -21.46 -4.73 7.24
CA LEU A 480 -21.48 -5.75 6.21
C LEU A 480 -20.68 -5.25 5.01
N SER A 481 -19.88 -6.11 4.42
CA SER A 481 -19.13 -5.79 3.22
C SER A 481 -19.17 -6.92 2.20
N TYR A 482 -19.34 -6.55 0.93
CA TYR A 482 -19.07 -7.38 -0.24
C TYR A 482 -18.01 -6.72 -1.09
N ASN A 483 -16.89 -7.39 -1.29
CA ASN A 483 -15.74 -6.87 -2.00
C ASN A 483 -15.41 -7.78 -3.18
N GLN A 484 -15.10 -7.19 -4.31
CA GLN A 484 -14.60 -7.89 -5.49
C GLN A 484 -13.28 -7.26 -5.93
N SER A 485 -12.25 -8.07 -5.99
CA SER A 485 -10.92 -7.67 -6.49
C SER A 485 -10.56 -8.51 -7.70
N SER A 486 -9.92 -7.91 -8.69
CA SER A 486 -9.43 -8.63 -9.86
C SER A 486 -8.11 -8.06 -10.38
N GLN A 487 -7.29 -8.93 -10.95
CA GLN A 487 -6.17 -8.54 -11.83
C GLN A 487 -6.26 -9.31 -13.13
N LEU A 488 -6.15 -8.59 -14.23
CA LEU A 488 -6.13 -9.13 -15.58
C LEU A 488 -4.80 -8.76 -16.25
N GLU A 489 -4.14 -9.75 -16.81
CA GLU A 489 -2.94 -9.60 -17.67
C GLU A 489 -3.23 -10.20 -19.03
N PRO A 490 -4.00 -9.48 -19.86
CA PRO A 490 -4.39 -9.98 -21.16
C PRO A 490 -3.27 -9.81 -22.19
N ASP A 491 -2.93 -10.89 -22.88
CA ASP A 491 -2.01 -10.89 -24.02
C ASP A 491 -0.61 -10.32 -23.70
N SER A 492 -0.06 -10.71 -22.55
CA SER A 492 1.34 -10.41 -22.22
C SER A 492 2.26 -11.14 -23.20
N ARG A 493 3.20 -10.43 -23.81
CA ARG A 493 4.04 -10.94 -24.90
C ARG A 493 5.50 -10.85 -24.54
N PHE A 494 6.22 -11.90 -24.81
CA PHE A 494 7.65 -12.01 -24.52
C PHE A 494 8.42 -12.51 -25.73
N VAL A 495 9.53 -11.86 -26.00
CA VAL A 495 10.52 -12.24 -26.99
C VAL A 495 11.84 -12.49 -26.28
N ASN A 496 12.40 -13.68 -26.45
CA ASN A 496 13.71 -14.04 -25.95
C ASN A 496 14.57 -14.51 -27.14
N ALA A 497 15.60 -13.75 -27.45
CA ALA A 497 16.48 -14.00 -28.57
C ALA A 497 17.94 -13.78 -28.18
N ARG A 498 18.84 -14.30 -28.98
CA ARG A 498 20.28 -14.07 -28.90
C ARG A 498 20.77 -13.39 -30.17
N VAL A 499 21.76 -12.53 -30.01
CA VAL A 499 22.36 -11.76 -31.09
C VAL A 499 23.84 -12.04 -31.09
N ASP A 500 24.38 -12.46 -32.25
CA ASP A 500 25.82 -12.52 -32.47
C ASP A 500 26.37 -11.10 -32.62
N GLU A 501 27.28 -10.69 -31.75
CA GLU A 501 27.80 -9.33 -31.70
C GLU A 501 28.61 -8.97 -32.98
N GLY A 502 29.30 -9.95 -33.58
CA GLY A 502 30.16 -9.75 -34.76
C GLY A 502 29.36 -9.62 -36.05
N THR A 503 28.26 -10.33 -36.19
CA THR A 503 27.42 -10.36 -37.38
C THR A 503 26.12 -9.61 -37.28
N GLY A 504 25.64 -9.32 -36.02
CA GLY A 504 24.32 -8.76 -35.78
C GLY A 504 23.17 -9.72 -36.08
N ASN A 505 23.45 -11.01 -36.33
CA ASN A 505 22.42 -12.00 -36.62
C ASN A 505 21.69 -12.46 -35.36
N TYR A 506 20.37 -12.53 -35.46
CA TYR A 506 19.55 -13.13 -34.39
C TYR A 506 19.50 -14.65 -34.54
N PHE A 507 19.57 -15.34 -33.40
CA PHE A 507 19.33 -16.78 -33.36
C PHE A 507 18.54 -17.16 -32.15
N GLN A 508 17.83 -18.28 -32.26
CA GLN A 508 16.96 -18.76 -31.18
C GLN A 508 17.81 -19.45 -30.12
N PRO A 509 17.56 -19.16 -28.80
CA PRO A 509 18.14 -19.98 -27.75
C PRO A 509 17.64 -21.42 -27.85
N PRO A 510 18.42 -22.42 -27.41
CA PRO A 510 17.96 -23.80 -27.37
C PRO A 510 16.70 -23.88 -26.46
N LEU A 511 15.72 -24.71 -26.84
CA LEU A 511 14.42 -24.85 -26.22
C LEU A 511 14.43 -25.29 -24.75
N SER A 512 15.61 -25.51 -24.17
CA SER A 512 15.75 -26.21 -22.88
C SER A 512 15.27 -25.45 -21.65
N ALA A 513 15.00 -24.13 -21.72
CA ALA A 513 14.59 -23.40 -20.51
C ALA A 513 13.41 -22.43 -20.71
N VAL A 514 13.42 -21.59 -21.74
CA VAL A 514 12.33 -20.62 -21.99
C VAL A 514 12.06 -20.56 -23.49
N PRO A 515 10.83 -20.82 -23.95
CA PRO A 515 10.48 -20.65 -25.36
C PRO A 515 10.79 -19.24 -25.84
N PRO A 516 11.29 -19.06 -27.08
CA PRO A 516 11.75 -17.76 -27.59
C PRO A 516 10.63 -16.73 -27.72
N PHE A 517 9.39 -17.19 -27.90
CA PHE A 517 8.24 -16.33 -28.10
C PHE A 517 7.06 -16.89 -27.32
N GLN A 518 6.54 -16.08 -26.39
CA GLN A 518 5.46 -16.51 -25.51
C GLN A 518 4.37 -15.46 -25.42
N ARG A 519 3.15 -15.92 -25.15
CA ARG A 519 1.98 -15.10 -24.85
C ARG A 519 1.24 -15.67 -23.66
N PHE A 520 0.81 -14.79 -22.76
CA PHE A 520 0.09 -15.15 -21.55
C PHE A 520 -1.20 -14.35 -21.42
N TRP A 521 -2.22 -15.02 -20.93
CA TRP A 521 -3.44 -14.42 -20.40
C TRP A 521 -3.60 -14.91 -18.98
N ARG A 522 -3.49 -14.00 -18.03
CA ARG A 522 -3.62 -14.30 -16.60
C ARG A 522 -4.79 -13.55 -16.02
N GLU A 523 -5.56 -14.21 -15.16
CA GLU A 523 -6.76 -13.66 -14.53
C GLU A 523 -6.79 -14.07 -13.07
N LEU A 524 -6.81 -13.10 -12.17
CA LEU A 524 -7.13 -13.24 -10.76
C LEU A 524 -8.54 -12.70 -10.53
N GLN A 525 -9.37 -13.45 -9.82
CA GLN A 525 -10.63 -12.98 -9.25
C GLN A 525 -10.66 -13.37 -7.78
N ASP A 526 -11.04 -12.44 -6.92
CA ASP A 526 -11.18 -12.65 -5.47
C ASP A 526 -12.47 -11.98 -5.00
N GLU A 527 -13.36 -12.75 -4.42
CA GLU A 527 -14.60 -12.26 -3.79
C GLU A 527 -14.49 -12.43 -2.28
N ASN A 528 -14.81 -11.37 -1.55
CA ASN A 528 -14.74 -11.37 -0.10
C ASN A 528 -16.06 -10.86 0.49
N TYR A 529 -16.52 -11.55 1.52
CA TYR A 529 -17.72 -11.25 2.30
C TYR A 529 -17.34 -11.08 3.75
N THR A 530 -17.62 -9.94 4.33
CA THR A 530 -17.33 -9.66 5.75
C THR A 530 -18.58 -9.23 6.48
N ALA A 531 -18.79 -9.79 7.66
CA ALA A 531 -19.79 -9.33 8.62
C ALA A 531 -19.13 -9.07 9.98
N ARG A 532 -19.36 -7.92 10.56
CA ARG A 532 -18.83 -7.50 11.85
C ARG A 532 -19.96 -6.98 12.75
N MET A 533 -19.84 -7.24 14.03
CA MET A 533 -20.76 -6.75 15.06
C MET A 533 -19.95 -6.44 16.32
N ASP A 534 -20.18 -5.26 16.89
CA ASP A 534 -19.53 -4.79 18.12
C ASP A 534 -20.58 -4.21 19.07
N ILE A 535 -20.45 -4.55 20.34
CA ILE A 535 -21.25 -4.01 21.42
C ILE A 535 -20.30 -3.41 22.44
N GLU A 536 -20.53 -2.15 22.83
CA GLU A 536 -19.80 -1.46 23.88
C GLU A 536 -20.80 -0.98 24.93
N THR A 537 -20.48 -1.16 26.20
CA THR A 537 -21.29 -0.68 27.29
C THR A 537 -20.44 -0.35 28.52
N ARG A 538 -20.86 0.61 29.30
CA ARG A 538 -20.28 0.92 30.59
C ARG A 538 -20.83 -0.06 31.63
N ILE A 539 -19.92 -0.73 32.32
CA ILE A 539 -20.26 -1.73 33.35
C ILE A 539 -19.96 -1.26 34.78
N LEU A 540 -19.14 -0.19 34.95
CA LEU A 540 -18.81 0.40 36.22
C LEU A 540 -18.55 1.91 36.05
N GLY A 541 -18.95 2.74 37.02
CA GLY A 541 -18.80 4.19 36.98
C GLY A 541 -20.03 4.91 36.44
N ASP A 542 -20.06 6.23 36.61
CA ASP A 542 -21.15 7.13 36.21
C ASP A 542 -20.85 7.94 34.92
N GLY A 543 -19.69 7.72 34.34
CA GLY A 543 -19.25 8.44 33.15
C GLY A 543 -18.65 9.83 33.40
N GLY A 544 -18.58 10.21 34.69
CA GLY A 544 -17.87 11.41 35.13
C GLY A 544 -16.39 11.15 35.38
N ASP A 545 -15.64 12.18 35.79
CA ASP A 545 -14.21 12.10 36.15
C ASP A 545 -13.94 11.28 37.45
N SER A 546 -14.99 10.71 38.05
CA SER A 546 -14.86 9.86 39.24
C SER A 546 -14.45 8.45 38.85
N ALA A 547 -13.21 8.09 39.12
CA ALA A 547 -12.71 6.73 38.88
C ALA A 547 -13.18 5.76 40.02
N PRO A 548 -13.32 4.44 39.72
CA PRO A 548 -13.05 3.79 38.41
C PRO A 548 -14.24 3.84 37.44
N ASN A 549 -13.96 4.01 36.19
CA ASN A 549 -14.93 3.89 35.09
C ASN A 549 -14.51 2.76 34.17
N VAL A 550 -15.36 1.75 33.99
CA VAL A 550 -15.01 0.58 33.17
C VAL A 550 -16.03 0.36 32.07
N LYS A 551 -15.56 0.35 30.84
CA LYS A 551 -16.31 -0.04 29.65
C LYS A 551 -15.93 -1.45 29.22
N MET A 552 -16.90 -2.22 28.80
CA MET A 552 -16.72 -3.53 28.20
C MET A 552 -17.11 -3.43 26.72
N LYS A 553 -16.25 -3.93 25.85
CA LYS A 553 -16.53 -4.07 24.42
C LYS A 553 -16.36 -5.54 24.04
N PHE A 554 -17.32 -6.09 23.33
CA PHE A 554 -17.25 -7.43 22.78
C PHE A 554 -17.88 -7.48 21.41
N GLY A 555 -17.44 -8.42 20.60
CA GLY A 555 -17.92 -8.50 19.24
C GLY A 555 -17.45 -9.74 18.51
N GLY A 556 -17.85 -9.81 17.25
CA GLY A 556 -17.54 -10.92 16.35
C GLY A 556 -17.32 -10.48 14.93
N LEU A 557 -16.58 -11.30 14.20
CA LEU A 557 -16.28 -11.10 12.79
C LEU A 557 -16.38 -12.45 12.06
N LEU A 558 -17.01 -12.41 10.90
CA LEU A 558 -16.98 -13.47 9.90
C LEU A 558 -16.42 -12.88 8.62
N ASP A 559 -15.37 -13.48 8.08
CA ASP A 559 -14.71 -13.06 6.85
C ASP A 559 -14.47 -14.28 5.96
N TYR A 560 -15.09 -14.30 4.80
CA TYR A 560 -14.95 -15.37 3.81
C TYR A 560 -14.43 -14.81 2.50
N SER A 561 -13.33 -15.39 1.99
CA SER A 561 -12.77 -15.10 0.68
C SER A 561 -12.77 -16.34 -0.21
N ASP A 562 -13.12 -16.14 -1.48
CA ASP A 562 -13.02 -17.15 -2.55
C ASP A 562 -12.20 -16.56 -3.70
N ARG A 563 -11.09 -17.21 -4.01
CA ARG A 563 -10.12 -16.75 -5.03
C ARG A 563 -9.95 -17.80 -6.12
N SER A 564 -9.99 -17.35 -7.35
CA SER A 564 -9.56 -18.12 -8.51
C SER A 564 -8.42 -17.41 -9.22
N TYR A 565 -7.38 -18.14 -9.53
CA TYR A 565 -6.29 -17.67 -10.41
C TYR A 565 -6.18 -18.62 -11.59
N ARG A 566 -6.23 -18.05 -12.77
CA ARG A 566 -6.15 -18.79 -14.02
C ARG A 566 -5.08 -18.20 -14.93
N ALA A 567 -4.27 -19.08 -15.54
CA ALA A 567 -3.34 -18.72 -16.59
C ALA A 567 -3.62 -19.54 -17.84
N ASP A 568 -3.61 -18.91 -18.99
CA ASP A 568 -3.59 -19.55 -20.31
C ASP A 568 -2.29 -19.07 -20.98
N SER A 569 -1.34 -19.95 -21.23
CA SER A 569 -0.05 -19.64 -21.83
C SER A 569 0.19 -20.38 -23.14
N PHE A 570 0.82 -19.68 -24.07
CA PHE A 570 1.10 -20.18 -25.40
C PHE A 570 2.52 -19.82 -25.80
N ALA A 571 3.18 -20.73 -26.49
CA ALA A 571 4.49 -20.49 -27.07
C ALA A 571 4.49 -20.79 -28.56
N TYR A 572 5.39 -20.15 -29.27
CA TYR A 572 5.62 -20.39 -30.68
C TYR A 572 6.89 -21.23 -30.85
N SER A 573 6.77 -22.40 -31.47
CA SER A 573 7.92 -23.17 -31.96
C SER A 573 8.19 -22.81 -33.41
N THR A 574 9.44 -22.58 -33.73
CA THR A 574 9.85 -22.25 -35.09
C THR A 574 10.23 -23.47 -35.91
N GLY A 575 10.01 -24.69 -35.40
CA GLY A 575 10.34 -25.94 -36.14
C GLY A 575 11.85 -26.22 -36.35
N PHE A 576 12.72 -25.42 -35.70
CA PHE A 576 14.19 -25.57 -35.87
C PHE A 576 14.82 -26.72 -35.06
N ASP A 577 14.00 -27.49 -34.32
CA ASP A 577 14.47 -28.61 -33.48
C ASP A 577 14.80 -29.87 -34.25
N ASN A 578 14.76 -29.83 -35.58
CA ASN A 578 15.16 -30.97 -36.38
C ASN A 578 16.69 -30.93 -36.61
N PRO A 579 17.47 -31.89 -36.05
CA PRO A 579 18.92 -31.93 -36.15
C PRO A 579 19.47 -32.06 -37.58
N GLY A 580 18.61 -32.08 -38.61
CA GLY A 580 18.94 -32.08 -40.00
C GLY A 580 18.94 -30.71 -40.69
N PHE A 581 18.58 -29.62 -39.97
CA PHE A 581 18.65 -28.28 -40.56
C PHE A 581 20.07 -27.71 -40.51
N PRO A 582 20.68 -27.36 -41.66
CA PRO A 582 21.97 -26.71 -41.63
C PRO A 582 21.81 -25.30 -40.99
N ALA A 583 22.66 -24.99 -40.03
CA ALA A 583 22.74 -23.65 -39.41
C ALA A 583 22.91 -22.51 -40.45
N ALA A 584 23.30 -22.84 -41.67
CA ALA A 584 23.37 -21.93 -42.82
C ALA A 584 22.00 -21.54 -43.42
N ALA A 585 20.90 -22.21 -43.06
CA ALA A 585 19.56 -21.83 -43.51
C ALA A 585 18.91 -20.76 -42.63
N VAL A 586 19.47 -20.49 -41.47
CA VAL A 586 19.20 -19.31 -40.66
C VAL A 586 19.98 -18.12 -41.24
N GLY A 587 20.06 -18.09 -42.59
CA GLY A 587 20.74 -17.04 -43.32
C GLY A 587 20.20 -15.69 -42.89
N ALA A 588 21.12 -14.90 -42.33
CA ALA A 588 21.05 -13.47 -42.25
C ALA A 588 19.65 -12.90 -42.51
N PHE A 589 18.91 -12.57 -41.45
CA PHE A 589 17.80 -11.65 -41.61
C PHE A 589 18.42 -10.32 -42.09
N PRO A 590 18.32 -9.97 -43.37
CA PRO A 590 18.91 -8.73 -43.85
C PRO A 590 18.08 -7.58 -43.32
N GLY A 591 18.66 -6.73 -42.52
CA GLY A 591 18.05 -5.46 -42.22
C GLY A 591 18.12 -4.94 -40.80
N PHE A 592 18.82 -5.61 -39.86
CA PHE A 592 19.14 -4.97 -38.60
C PHE A 592 20.46 -4.20 -38.76
N PRO A 593 20.43 -2.84 -38.68
CA PRO A 593 21.67 -2.05 -38.76
C PRO A 593 22.52 -2.37 -37.53
N GLY A 594 23.82 -2.52 -37.76
CA GLY A 594 24.80 -2.82 -36.75
C GLY A 594 24.69 -1.95 -35.55
N PHE A 595 24.82 -2.56 -34.39
CA PHE A 595 24.81 -1.94 -33.05
C PHE A 595 25.98 -0.97 -32.91
N GLY A 596 25.77 0.29 -33.29
CA GLY A 596 26.60 1.44 -32.94
C GLY A 596 25.80 2.28 -31.99
N GLY A 597 25.60 1.81 -30.74
CA GLY A 597 25.23 2.64 -29.60
C GLY A 597 23.77 3.02 -29.34
N LYS A 598 22.79 2.72 -30.19
CA LYS A 598 21.35 2.82 -29.88
C LYS A 598 20.53 1.78 -30.64
N PRO A 599 19.63 1.03 -29.97
CA PRO A 599 18.68 0.21 -30.70
C PRO A 599 17.65 1.12 -31.40
N ARG A 600 17.48 0.92 -32.69
CA ARG A 600 16.39 1.42 -33.52
C ARG A 600 16.04 2.91 -33.49
N ALA A 601 16.65 3.71 -34.28
CA ALA A 601 15.97 4.84 -34.90
C ALA A 601 15.44 4.38 -36.30
N ASN A 602 14.10 4.32 -36.42
CA ASN A 602 13.36 4.27 -37.71
C ASN A 602 13.51 3.02 -38.59
N ASN A 603 13.34 1.80 -38.12
CA ASN A 603 13.14 0.65 -39.01
C ASN A 603 11.72 0.10 -38.88
N GLU A 604 11.02 0.05 -40.05
CA GLU A 604 9.66 -0.43 -40.24
C GLU A 604 9.50 -1.95 -40.07
N GLN A 605 10.57 -2.71 -39.82
CA GLN A 605 10.50 -4.16 -39.62
C GLN A 605 10.33 -4.48 -38.13
N THR A 606 9.15 -4.96 -37.79
CA THR A 606 8.80 -5.44 -36.46
C THR A 606 9.03 -6.96 -36.38
N TRP A 607 9.12 -7.52 -35.14
CA TRP A 607 9.06 -8.97 -34.93
C TRP A 607 7.82 -9.60 -35.57
N GLY A 608 6.72 -8.83 -35.70
CA GLY A 608 5.55 -9.22 -36.47
C GLY A 608 5.89 -9.58 -37.92
N ASP A 609 6.83 -8.88 -38.55
CA ASP A 609 7.27 -9.18 -39.89
C ASP A 609 8.12 -10.45 -39.96
N VAL A 610 8.91 -10.73 -38.93
CA VAL A 610 9.66 -12.00 -38.81
C VAL A 610 8.70 -13.19 -38.67
N PHE A 611 7.60 -13.04 -37.90
CA PHE A 611 6.56 -14.07 -37.81
C PHE A 611 5.72 -14.20 -39.09
N LEU A 612 5.65 -13.14 -39.86
CA LEU A 612 4.84 -13.07 -41.09
C LEU A 612 5.55 -13.55 -42.35
N TYR A 613 6.77 -14.04 -42.27
CA TYR A 613 7.31 -14.82 -43.39
C TYR A 613 6.48 -16.09 -43.70
N GLY A 614 5.41 -16.34 -42.97
CA GLY A 614 4.26 -17.10 -43.42
C GLY A 614 3.53 -16.51 -44.64
N ASN A 615 3.89 -15.35 -45.17
CA ASN A 615 3.46 -14.82 -46.47
C ASN A 615 4.29 -15.32 -47.67
N VAL A 616 5.27 -16.18 -47.44
CA VAL A 616 5.71 -17.02 -48.56
C VAL A 616 4.50 -17.89 -48.89
N PRO A 617 3.94 -17.79 -50.12
CA PRO A 617 2.79 -18.60 -50.50
C PRO A 617 3.13 -20.05 -50.21
N ILE A 618 2.30 -20.73 -49.41
CA ILE A 618 2.44 -22.14 -49.01
C ILE A 618 2.59 -23.08 -50.23
N THR A 619 2.33 -22.59 -51.42
CA THR A 619 2.49 -23.29 -52.69
C THR A 619 3.93 -23.47 -53.17
N GLN A 620 4.93 -22.84 -52.52
CA GLN A 620 6.34 -22.92 -52.95
C GLN A 620 7.28 -23.57 -51.92
N VAL A 621 6.79 -23.97 -50.78
CA VAL A 621 7.59 -24.70 -49.79
C VAL A 621 7.35 -26.18 -49.99
N SER A 622 8.39 -26.88 -50.46
CA SER A 622 8.41 -28.35 -50.52
C SER A 622 8.06 -28.90 -49.15
N THR A 623 7.45 -30.06 -49.12
CA THR A 623 6.81 -30.78 -48.01
C THR A 623 7.66 -31.03 -46.75
N SER A 624 8.76 -30.32 -46.55
CA SER A 624 9.59 -30.30 -45.37
C SER A 624 9.70 -28.87 -44.83
N THR A 625 8.64 -28.34 -44.33
CA THR A 625 8.51 -27.71 -43.03
C THR A 625 9.18 -26.38 -42.73
N PHE A 626 8.53 -25.28 -43.05
CA PHE A 626 8.64 -24.06 -42.27
C PHE A 626 7.24 -23.68 -41.77
N GLY A 627 7.04 -23.69 -40.47
CA GLY A 627 5.79 -23.26 -39.85
C GLY A 627 6.05 -22.87 -38.42
N THR A 628 5.61 -21.65 -38.04
CA THR A 628 5.53 -21.28 -36.64
C THR A 628 4.34 -22.04 -36.03
N PHE A 629 4.57 -22.84 -35.01
CA PHE A 629 3.53 -23.61 -34.35
C PHE A 629 3.18 -22.91 -33.05
N LEU A 630 1.89 -22.60 -32.83
CA LEU A 630 1.38 -22.22 -31.52
C LEU A 630 1.06 -23.51 -30.78
N PHE A 631 1.63 -23.69 -29.60
CA PHE A 631 1.28 -24.76 -28.71
C PHE A 631 0.89 -24.19 -27.34
N ARG A 632 0.00 -24.86 -26.64
CA ARG A 632 -0.33 -24.50 -25.26
C ARG A 632 0.80 -25.00 -24.38
N THR A 633 1.43 -24.11 -23.64
CA THR A 633 2.27 -24.53 -22.53
C THR A 633 1.34 -25.01 -21.40
N ASN A 634 1.75 -25.97 -20.62
CA ASN A 634 0.97 -26.34 -19.45
C ASN A 634 0.93 -25.16 -18.48
N ASP A 635 -0.23 -24.92 -17.91
CA ASP A 635 -0.48 -23.78 -17.02
C ASP A 635 -0.31 -24.22 -15.54
N PRO A 636 0.96 -24.34 -15.05
CA PRO A 636 1.23 -24.75 -13.67
C PRO A 636 0.79 -23.70 -12.67
N GLU A 637 0.37 -22.55 -13.15
CA GLU A 637 0.02 -21.37 -12.34
C GLU A 637 -1.44 -21.39 -11.85
N THR A 638 -2.33 -22.22 -12.44
CA THR A 638 -3.79 -22.16 -12.17
C THR A 638 -4.14 -22.82 -10.84
N TYR A 639 -4.86 -22.11 -9.97
CA TYR A 639 -5.37 -22.62 -8.70
C TYR A 639 -6.68 -21.96 -8.28
N ASN A 640 -7.44 -22.66 -7.41
CA ASN A 640 -8.55 -22.09 -6.64
C ASN A 640 -8.19 -22.11 -5.16
N ALA A 641 -8.65 -21.12 -4.42
CA ALA A 641 -8.39 -21.00 -3.00
C ALA A 641 -9.58 -20.39 -2.26
N SER A 642 -9.78 -20.80 -1.02
CA SER A 642 -10.78 -20.20 -0.14
C SER A 642 -10.22 -20.00 1.26
N GLN A 643 -10.70 -18.98 1.96
CA GLN A 643 -10.35 -18.72 3.34
C GLN A 643 -11.59 -18.31 4.12
N MET A 644 -11.77 -18.92 5.30
CA MET A 644 -12.75 -18.51 6.30
C MET A 644 -12.02 -18.10 7.58
N ILE A 645 -12.25 -16.87 8.04
CA ILE A 645 -11.82 -16.38 9.34
C ILE A 645 -13.07 -16.12 10.16
N SER A 646 -13.22 -16.80 11.31
CA SER A 646 -14.25 -16.49 12.29
C SER A 646 -13.58 -16.03 13.56
N ALA A 647 -14.03 -14.90 14.09
CA ALA A 647 -13.41 -14.31 15.27
C ALA A 647 -14.45 -13.83 16.27
N GLY A 648 -14.11 -13.96 17.55
CA GLY A 648 -14.84 -13.35 18.66
C GLY A 648 -13.86 -12.72 19.63
N TYR A 649 -14.24 -11.61 20.26
CA TYR A 649 -13.38 -10.93 21.21
C TYR A 649 -14.17 -10.35 22.38
N VAL A 650 -13.46 -10.15 23.50
CA VAL A 650 -13.89 -9.35 24.64
C VAL A 650 -12.75 -8.45 25.08
N MET A 651 -13.07 -7.20 25.39
CA MET A 651 -12.11 -6.18 25.79
C MET A 651 -12.73 -5.34 26.91
N PHE A 652 -11.92 -4.98 27.88
CA PHE A 652 -12.26 -4.07 28.97
C PHE A 652 -11.36 -2.85 28.90
N ASP A 653 -11.95 -1.71 29.08
CA ASP A 653 -11.30 -0.42 29.11
C ASP A 653 -11.61 0.24 30.44
N ALA A 654 -10.61 0.32 31.31
CA ALA A 654 -10.73 0.75 32.70
C ALA A 654 -9.96 2.06 32.91
N ASP A 655 -10.68 3.14 33.16
CA ASP A 655 -10.12 4.35 33.75
C ASP A 655 -10.05 4.16 35.27
N LEU A 656 -8.82 4.07 35.78
CA LEU A 656 -8.54 3.82 37.19
C LEU A 656 -8.35 5.10 37.99
N GLY A 657 -8.48 6.27 37.35
CA GLY A 657 -8.22 7.58 37.94
C GLY A 657 -6.74 7.94 37.99
N GLY A 658 -6.44 9.21 38.30
CA GLY A 658 -5.07 9.71 38.33
C GLY A 658 -4.40 9.69 36.98
N GLY A 659 -5.17 9.73 35.88
CA GLY A 659 -4.68 9.68 34.49
C GLY A 659 -4.26 8.28 34.03
N LEU A 660 -4.57 7.21 34.80
CA LEU A 660 -4.23 5.84 34.45
C LEU A 660 -5.40 5.13 33.77
N ASN A 661 -5.26 4.80 32.52
CA ASN A 661 -6.19 3.96 31.76
C ASN A 661 -5.54 2.62 31.39
N VAL A 662 -6.27 1.51 31.55
CA VAL A 662 -5.81 0.16 31.25
C VAL A 662 -6.83 -0.53 30.36
N THR A 663 -6.39 -0.95 29.18
CA THR A 663 -7.19 -1.73 28.22
C THR A 663 -6.65 -3.15 28.16
N PHE A 664 -7.50 -4.16 28.40
CA PHE A 664 -7.09 -5.56 28.32
C PHE A 664 -8.21 -6.44 27.77
N GLY A 665 -7.82 -7.54 27.19
CA GLY A 665 -8.78 -8.49 26.62
C GLY A 665 -8.13 -9.58 25.82
N ALA A 666 -8.94 -10.33 25.10
CA ALA A 666 -8.49 -11.38 24.21
C ALA A 666 -9.43 -11.53 23.01
N ARG A 667 -8.83 -11.95 21.91
CA ARG A 667 -9.50 -12.34 20.67
C ARG A 667 -9.21 -13.80 20.39
N ALA A 668 -10.22 -14.56 19.99
CA ALA A 668 -10.06 -15.89 19.42
C ALA A 668 -10.38 -15.83 17.94
N GLU A 669 -9.47 -16.32 17.09
CA GLU A 669 -9.66 -16.44 15.63
C GLU A 669 -9.51 -17.89 15.19
N THR A 670 -10.44 -18.37 14.38
CA THR A 670 -10.26 -19.59 13.59
C THR A 670 -9.83 -19.21 12.18
N THR A 671 -8.88 -19.94 11.64
CA THR A 671 -8.43 -19.80 10.24
C THR A 671 -8.64 -21.15 9.55
N ASP A 672 -9.44 -21.17 8.49
CA ASP A 672 -9.58 -22.33 7.60
C ASP A 672 -9.24 -21.86 6.18
N LEU A 673 -8.03 -22.19 5.70
CA LEU A 673 -7.48 -21.78 4.42
C LEU A 673 -7.20 -23.02 3.59
N LYS A 674 -7.76 -23.07 2.37
CA LYS A 674 -7.66 -24.20 1.46
C LYS A 674 -7.24 -23.75 0.09
N THR A 675 -6.38 -24.54 -0.57
CA THR A 675 -6.03 -24.34 -1.97
C THR A 675 -6.09 -25.64 -2.73
N LEU A 676 -6.41 -25.51 -4.03
CA LEU A 676 -6.43 -26.64 -4.98
C LEU A 676 -5.78 -26.16 -6.28
N ALA A 677 -4.61 -26.68 -6.58
CA ALA A 677 -3.90 -26.44 -7.84
C ALA A 677 -4.45 -27.30 -8.98
N SER A 678 -4.39 -26.79 -10.21
CA SER A 678 -4.64 -27.60 -11.41
C SER A 678 -3.60 -28.72 -11.56
N PRO A 679 -3.95 -29.88 -12.12
CA PRO A 679 -2.99 -30.94 -12.34
C PRO A 679 -1.98 -30.51 -13.40
N VAL A 680 -0.71 -30.47 -13.02
CA VAL A 680 0.39 -30.08 -13.90
C VAL A 680 1.53 -31.06 -13.74
N TYR A 681 1.57 -32.07 -14.57
CA TYR A 681 2.62 -33.08 -14.44
C TYR A 681 3.48 -33.25 -15.68
N THR A 682 3.25 -32.48 -16.77
CA THR A 682 3.79 -32.89 -18.06
C THR A 682 5.05 -32.17 -18.54
N TYR A 683 5.47 -31.00 -17.97
CA TYR A 683 6.55 -30.23 -18.60
C TYR A 683 7.41 -29.37 -17.64
N LEU A 684 7.53 -29.74 -16.36
CA LEU A 684 8.44 -29.05 -15.45
C LEU A 684 9.83 -29.70 -15.48
N ASP A 685 10.88 -28.91 -15.50
CA ASP A 685 12.25 -29.37 -15.36
C ASP A 685 12.45 -30.11 -14.03
N GLU A 686 13.41 -31.05 -14.00
CA GLU A 686 13.67 -31.92 -12.85
C GLU A 686 13.75 -31.16 -11.50
N PRO A 687 14.43 -30.01 -11.37
CA PRO A 687 14.49 -29.25 -10.12
C PRO A 687 13.13 -28.79 -9.63
N ILE A 688 12.22 -28.37 -10.53
CA ILE A 688 10.88 -27.89 -10.19
C ILE A 688 10.01 -29.05 -9.72
N ARG A 689 10.11 -30.22 -10.34
CA ARG A 689 9.40 -31.44 -9.96
C ARG A 689 9.64 -31.79 -8.50
N PHE A 690 10.92 -31.79 -8.09
CA PHE A 690 11.29 -32.11 -6.72
C PHE A 690 10.98 -30.97 -5.74
N ALA A 691 10.93 -29.71 -6.17
CA ALA A 691 10.53 -28.59 -5.32
C ALA A 691 9.07 -28.65 -4.88
N LEU A 692 8.20 -29.34 -5.64
CA LEU A 692 6.79 -29.59 -5.27
C LEU A 692 6.61 -30.64 -4.19
N LEU A 693 7.64 -31.45 -3.89
CA LEU A 693 7.61 -32.45 -2.83
C LEU A 693 7.96 -31.85 -1.47
N SER A 694 7.40 -32.44 -0.40
CA SER A 694 7.87 -32.14 0.97
C SER A 694 9.32 -32.59 1.17
N ALA A 695 9.99 -32.06 2.21
CA ALA A 695 11.36 -32.46 2.53
C ALA A 695 11.51 -33.97 2.74
N GLU A 696 10.51 -34.61 3.38
CA GLU A 696 10.48 -36.05 3.59
C GLU A 696 10.32 -36.81 2.27
N GLN A 697 9.40 -36.39 1.42
CA GLN A 697 9.11 -37.05 0.14
C GLN A 697 10.25 -36.89 -0.87
N ARG A 698 11.03 -35.79 -0.81
CA ARG A 698 12.23 -35.61 -1.64
C ARG A 698 13.30 -36.67 -1.40
N ASN A 699 13.36 -37.23 -0.21
CA ASN A 699 14.30 -38.28 0.16
C ASN A 699 13.75 -39.69 -0.06
N ASP A 700 12.46 -39.82 -0.46
CA ASP A 700 11.81 -41.11 -0.72
C ASP A 700 11.90 -41.45 -2.20
N ILE A 701 12.67 -42.51 -2.52
CA ILE A 701 12.87 -43.00 -3.89
C ILE A 701 11.54 -43.35 -4.59
N VAL A 702 10.54 -43.83 -3.84
CA VAL A 702 9.22 -44.17 -4.42
C VAL A 702 8.48 -42.92 -4.91
N TYR A 703 8.54 -41.83 -4.15
CA TYR A 703 7.97 -40.57 -4.57
C TYR A 703 8.74 -39.94 -5.73
N GLN A 704 10.06 -40.03 -5.71
CA GLN A 704 10.90 -39.54 -6.84
C GLN A 704 10.52 -40.29 -8.13
N GLN A 705 10.41 -41.61 -8.09
CA GLN A 705 10.03 -42.40 -9.25
C GLN A 705 8.60 -42.08 -9.71
N LEU A 706 7.64 -42.00 -8.78
CA LEU A 706 6.24 -41.67 -9.10
C LEU A 706 6.13 -40.31 -9.81
N ILE A 707 6.85 -39.28 -9.35
CA ILE A 707 6.88 -37.99 -10.00
C ILE A 707 7.50 -38.10 -11.39
N ASN A 708 8.64 -38.78 -11.53
CA ASN A 708 9.29 -38.96 -12.84
C ASN A 708 8.38 -39.67 -13.83
N ASP A 709 7.66 -40.72 -13.41
CA ASP A 709 6.72 -41.47 -14.26
C ASP A 709 5.53 -40.56 -14.67
N ALA A 710 4.96 -39.79 -13.71
CA ALA A 710 3.87 -38.87 -14.01
C ALA A 710 4.30 -37.77 -15.01
N PHE A 711 5.50 -37.21 -14.86
CA PHE A 711 6.09 -36.24 -15.76
C PHE A 711 6.52 -36.85 -17.09
N GLY A 712 6.82 -38.15 -17.12
CA GLY A 712 7.05 -38.94 -18.33
C GLY A 712 5.79 -39.23 -19.14
N GLY A 713 4.63 -38.75 -18.69
CA GLY A 713 3.36 -38.95 -19.39
C GLY A 713 2.59 -40.24 -18.98
N ASP A 714 3.02 -40.92 -17.92
CA ASP A 714 2.27 -42.09 -17.41
C ASP A 714 0.95 -41.64 -16.76
N VAL A 715 -0.16 -41.90 -17.43
CA VAL A 715 -1.52 -41.51 -16.97
C VAL A 715 -1.88 -42.17 -15.63
N ALA A 716 -1.38 -43.37 -15.33
CA ALA A 716 -1.63 -44.03 -14.05
C ALA A 716 -0.89 -43.31 -12.92
N ALA A 717 0.36 -42.87 -13.15
CA ALA A 717 1.13 -42.07 -12.23
C ALA A 717 0.50 -40.70 -12.03
N GLN A 718 0.05 -40.03 -13.08
CA GLN A 718 -0.63 -38.71 -13.00
C GLN A 718 -1.90 -38.75 -12.12
N ASN A 719 -2.61 -39.87 -12.11
CA ASN A 719 -3.82 -40.08 -11.32
C ASN A 719 -3.56 -40.75 -9.96
N ASP A 720 -2.29 -40.89 -9.54
CA ASP A 720 -1.97 -41.48 -8.23
C ASP A 720 -2.50 -40.60 -7.08
N PRO A 721 -3.25 -41.20 -6.13
CA PRO A 721 -3.81 -40.44 -5.01
C PRO A 721 -2.79 -39.67 -4.18
N ARG A 722 -1.54 -40.06 -4.15
CA ARG A 722 -0.45 -39.36 -3.44
C ARG A 722 -0.09 -38.05 -4.11
N LEU A 723 -0.07 -37.99 -5.45
CA LEU A 723 0.15 -36.77 -6.22
C LEU A 723 -1.10 -35.86 -6.18
N GLU A 724 -2.29 -36.46 -6.26
CA GLU A 724 -3.55 -35.74 -6.10
C GLU A 724 -3.63 -35.04 -4.72
N ALA A 725 -3.16 -35.71 -3.65
CA ALA A 725 -3.08 -35.09 -2.32
C ALA A 725 -2.15 -33.87 -2.29
N ARG A 726 -1.07 -33.89 -3.07
CA ARG A 726 -0.10 -32.76 -3.14
C ARG A 726 -0.60 -31.54 -3.91
N ARG A 727 -1.68 -31.67 -4.66
CA ARG A 727 -2.37 -30.52 -5.29
C ARG A 727 -3.11 -29.66 -4.29
N ARG A 728 -3.22 -30.08 -3.05
CA ARG A 728 -3.99 -29.43 -1.98
C ARG A 728 -3.06 -28.93 -0.89
N ALA A 729 -3.32 -27.73 -0.41
CA ALA A 729 -2.81 -27.26 0.86
C ALA A 729 -3.98 -26.82 1.75
N ASN A 730 -3.85 -27.06 3.05
CA ASN A 730 -4.88 -26.74 4.03
C ASN A 730 -4.22 -26.29 5.34
N ILE A 731 -4.64 -25.13 5.84
CA ILE A 731 -4.33 -24.64 7.18
C ILE A 731 -5.64 -24.51 7.94
N SER A 732 -5.78 -25.23 9.05
CA SER A 732 -6.94 -25.13 9.95
C SER A 732 -6.42 -24.96 11.38
N GLU A 733 -6.55 -23.76 11.93
CA GLU A 733 -5.91 -23.39 13.20
C GLU A 733 -6.80 -22.44 14.00
N ILE A 734 -6.67 -22.52 15.34
CA ILE A 734 -7.31 -21.61 16.30
C ILE A 734 -6.22 -20.83 17.02
N SER A 735 -6.25 -19.53 16.90
CA SER A 735 -5.31 -18.61 17.55
C SER A 735 -6.01 -17.83 18.67
N ILE A 736 -5.40 -17.84 19.88
CA ILE A 736 -5.83 -17.00 21.00
C ILE A 736 -4.86 -15.84 21.12
N LEU A 737 -5.39 -14.62 21.02
CA LEU A 737 -4.62 -13.39 20.89
C LEU A 737 -4.93 -12.46 22.09
N PRO A 738 -4.27 -12.63 23.23
CA PRO A 738 -4.41 -11.72 24.37
C PRO A 738 -3.71 -10.39 24.09
N SER A 739 -4.23 -9.32 24.70
CA SER A 739 -3.65 -7.99 24.69
C SER A 739 -3.84 -7.29 26.01
N LEU A 740 -2.82 -6.57 26.46
CA LEU A 740 -2.81 -5.66 27.59
C LEU A 740 -2.12 -4.38 27.17
N SER A 741 -2.79 -3.26 27.36
CA SER A 741 -2.25 -1.92 27.09
C SER A 741 -2.56 -1.02 28.29
N ALA A 742 -1.63 -0.16 28.64
CA ALA A 742 -1.82 0.86 29.67
C ALA A 742 -1.34 2.21 29.17
N SER A 743 -2.05 3.27 29.50
CA SER A 743 -1.63 4.66 29.27
C SER A 743 -1.76 5.44 30.59
N TRP A 744 -0.73 6.24 30.89
CA TRP A 744 -0.67 7.01 32.12
C TRP A 744 -0.30 8.45 31.83
N ASP A 745 -1.27 9.34 32.08
CA ASP A 745 -1.08 10.79 32.05
C ASP A 745 -0.53 11.24 33.41
N TYR A 746 0.80 11.10 33.60
CA TYR A 746 1.46 11.39 34.85
C TYR A 746 1.72 12.89 35.08
N ALA A 747 1.55 13.70 34.02
CA ALA A 747 1.56 15.16 34.07
C ALA A 747 0.57 15.70 33.03
N GLU A 748 0.13 16.95 33.13
CA GLU A 748 -0.89 17.57 32.27
C GLU A 748 -0.62 17.45 30.76
N SER A 749 0.65 17.42 30.35
CA SER A 749 1.07 17.35 28.96
C SER A 749 1.95 16.14 28.62
N GLN A 750 2.12 15.20 29.56
CA GLN A 750 3.01 14.07 29.35
C GLN A 750 2.31 12.74 29.63
N ARG A 751 2.49 11.81 28.71
CA ARG A 751 1.89 10.47 28.73
C ARG A 751 2.94 9.39 28.56
N LEU A 752 2.81 8.34 29.35
CA LEU A 752 3.55 7.09 29.18
C LEU A 752 2.58 5.99 28.78
N ARG A 753 2.91 5.23 27.74
CA ARG A 753 2.12 4.08 27.29
C ARG A 753 2.97 2.82 27.28
N GLY A 754 2.36 1.67 27.52
CA GLY A 754 2.98 0.36 27.40
C GLY A 754 1.98 -0.66 26.92
N ALA A 755 2.41 -1.62 26.09
CA ALA A 755 1.55 -2.68 25.60
C ALA A 755 2.31 -4.01 25.42
N ILE A 756 1.60 -5.11 25.65
CA ILE A 756 2.02 -6.46 25.30
C ILE A 756 0.86 -7.17 24.59
N SER A 757 1.14 -7.83 23.48
CA SER A 757 0.10 -8.53 22.73
C SER A 757 0.67 -9.72 21.95
N ARG A 758 -0.22 -10.69 21.63
CA ARG A 758 0.05 -11.76 20.68
C ARG A 758 -0.74 -11.52 19.40
N THR A 759 -0.07 -11.71 18.25
CA THR A 759 -0.63 -11.57 16.90
C THR A 759 -0.18 -12.73 16.02
N VAL A 760 -0.73 -12.88 14.83
CA VAL A 760 -0.39 -13.93 13.88
C VAL A 760 -0.10 -13.36 12.50
N ALA A 761 0.66 -14.11 11.69
CA ALA A 761 0.75 -13.85 10.25
C ALA A 761 0.45 -15.12 9.47
N ARG A 762 -0.34 -14.97 8.40
CA ARG A 762 -0.81 -16.05 7.54
C ARG A 762 -0.06 -16.03 6.22
N PRO A 763 0.24 -17.21 5.61
CA PRO A 763 0.72 -17.25 4.24
C PRO A 763 -0.36 -16.74 3.26
N SER A 764 0.07 -16.29 2.09
CA SER A 764 -0.84 -15.96 0.98
C SER A 764 -1.32 -17.23 0.28
N PHE A 765 -2.39 -17.11 -0.49
CA PHE A 765 -2.90 -18.23 -1.29
C PHE A 765 -1.86 -18.78 -2.28
N LYS A 766 -1.10 -17.92 -2.94
CA LYS A 766 -0.03 -18.31 -3.88
C LYS A 766 1.11 -19.05 -3.16
N GLU A 767 1.51 -18.55 -2.00
CA GLU A 767 2.63 -19.13 -1.25
C GLU A 767 2.42 -20.57 -0.84
N ILE A 768 1.19 -20.94 -0.45
CA ILE A 768 0.85 -22.32 -0.07
C ILE A 768 0.33 -23.16 -1.23
N SER A 769 -0.08 -22.54 -2.35
CA SER A 769 -0.59 -23.30 -3.49
C SER A 769 0.55 -24.07 -4.15
N PRO A 770 0.43 -25.39 -4.35
CA PRO A 770 1.48 -26.19 -4.99
C PRO A 770 1.47 -25.96 -6.51
N VAL A 771 1.85 -24.76 -6.93
CA VAL A 771 1.91 -24.25 -8.31
C VAL A 771 3.30 -23.72 -8.60
N ALA A 772 3.66 -23.66 -9.88
CA ALA A 772 4.90 -23.06 -10.34
C ALA A 772 4.59 -21.88 -11.28
N PHE A 773 5.17 -20.73 -11.01
CA PHE A 773 5.04 -19.51 -11.80
C PHE A 773 6.38 -19.16 -12.44
N VAL A 774 6.39 -18.97 -13.75
CA VAL A 774 7.60 -18.57 -14.47
C VAL A 774 7.57 -17.06 -14.70
N ASN A 775 8.56 -16.35 -14.18
CA ASN A 775 8.81 -14.98 -14.56
C ASN A 775 9.65 -14.95 -15.84
N VAL A 776 8.99 -14.73 -16.96
CA VAL A 776 9.63 -14.79 -18.28
C VAL A 776 10.68 -13.67 -18.47
N GLU A 777 10.54 -12.53 -17.80
CA GLU A 777 11.48 -11.40 -17.90
C GLU A 777 12.81 -11.71 -17.18
N SER A 778 12.75 -12.27 -15.98
CA SER A 778 13.96 -12.61 -15.21
C SER A 778 14.44 -14.05 -15.47
N GLY A 779 13.55 -14.96 -15.85
CA GLY A 779 13.79 -16.40 -15.92
C GLY A 779 13.62 -17.12 -14.58
N ASP A 780 13.27 -16.40 -13.49
CA ASP A 780 13.07 -16.99 -12.18
C ASP A 780 11.76 -17.80 -12.13
N ILE A 781 11.75 -18.87 -11.34
CA ILE A 781 10.61 -19.79 -11.19
C ILE A 781 10.17 -19.76 -9.74
N PHE A 782 9.00 -19.22 -9.48
CA PHE A 782 8.39 -19.29 -8.16
C PHE A 782 7.66 -20.63 -7.98
N VAL A 783 7.92 -21.30 -6.88
CA VAL A 783 7.24 -22.56 -6.50
C VAL A 783 6.55 -22.40 -5.16
N GLY A 784 5.25 -22.65 -5.10
CA GLY A 784 4.50 -22.61 -3.86
C GLY A 784 4.87 -23.75 -2.90
N ASN A 785 4.66 -23.54 -1.61
CA ASN A 785 5.04 -24.46 -0.55
C ASN A 785 3.81 -24.85 0.31
N ALA A 786 3.24 -26.00 0.05
CA ALA A 786 2.06 -26.51 0.75
C ALA A 786 2.30 -26.83 2.24
N ASP A 787 3.55 -26.87 2.68
CA ASP A 787 3.94 -27.19 4.05
C ASP A 787 4.13 -25.93 4.92
N LEU A 788 3.82 -24.72 4.40
CA LEU A 788 3.90 -23.47 5.17
C LEU A 788 2.95 -23.48 6.36
N GLN A 789 3.45 -22.96 7.47
CA GLN A 789 2.73 -22.76 8.72
C GLN A 789 2.47 -21.26 8.97
N MET A 790 1.50 -20.96 9.81
CA MET A 790 1.29 -19.61 10.31
C MET A 790 2.46 -19.19 11.22
N SER A 791 2.74 -17.89 11.26
CA SER A 791 3.69 -17.32 12.21
C SER A 791 2.95 -16.81 13.44
N ASP A 792 3.53 -17.06 14.64
CA ASP A 792 3.09 -16.49 15.90
C ASP A 792 4.02 -15.36 16.36
N ILE A 793 3.46 -14.27 16.82
CA ILE A 793 4.24 -13.09 17.17
C ILE A 793 3.85 -12.56 18.56
N ILE A 794 4.86 -12.31 19.41
CA ILE A 794 4.70 -11.60 20.68
C ILE A 794 5.28 -10.20 20.51
N ASN A 795 4.46 -9.19 20.80
CA ASN A 795 4.80 -7.77 20.67
C ASN A 795 4.95 -7.13 22.05
N TYR A 796 5.99 -6.31 22.20
CA TYR A 796 6.25 -5.46 23.35
C TYR A 796 6.45 -4.05 22.87
N ASP A 797 5.69 -3.10 23.40
CA ASP A 797 5.70 -1.70 22.99
C ASP A 797 5.73 -0.80 24.22
N THR A 798 6.52 0.27 24.16
CA THR A 798 6.47 1.36 25.14
C THR A 798 6.67 2.68 24.43
N ARG A 799 5.98 3.74 24.89
CA ARG A 799 6.01 5.04 24.27
C ARG A 799 5.86 6.13 25.32
N TRP A 800 6.73 7.13 25.25
CA TRP A 800 6.61 8.38 25.98
C TRP A 800 6.20 9.49 25.00
N GLU A 801 5.25 10.33 25.40
CA GLU A 801 4.73 11.46 24.63
C GLU A 801 4.70 12.72 25.48
N TRP A 802 5.08 13.83 24.89
CA TRP A 802 4.98 15.16 25.48
C TRP A 802 4.27 16.10 24.48
N PHE A 803 3.19 16.71 24.94
CA PHE A 803 2.35 17.64 24.20
C PHE A 803 2.50 19.05 24.81
N PRO A 804 3.58 19.81 24.53
CA PRO A 804 3.86 21.08 25.17
C PRO A 804 2.82 22.17 24.89
N GLU A 805 2.17 22.13 23.74
CA GLU A 805 1.11 23.02 23.27
C GLU A 805 0.24 22.32 22.21
N PRO A 806 -0.99 22.82 21.93
CA PRO A 806 -1.82 22.27 20.87
C PRO A 806 -1.06 22.18 19.53
N GLY A 807 -1.13 21.01 18.87
CA GLY A 807 -0.42 20.73 17.62
C GLY A 807 1.09 20.46 17.73
N ALA A 808 1.66 20.56 18.94
CA ALA A 808 3.05 20.20 19.19
C ALA A 808 3.17 18.84 19.89
N MET A 809 4.11 18.02 19.44
CA MET A 809 4.36 16.71 20.01
C MET A 809 5.85 16.35 19.95
N ILE A 810 6.34 15.78 21.03
CA ILE A 810 7.61 15.05 21.07
C ILE A 810 7.31 13.65 21.57
N GLY A 811 7.75 12.64 20.84
CA GLY A 811 7.51 11.25 21.15
C GLY A 811 8.78 10.41 21.07
N ALA A 812 8.88 9.41 21.96
CA ALA A 812 9.91 8.38 21.91
C ALA A 812 9.25 7.02 22.15
N SER A 813 9.42 6.09 21.21
CA SER A 813 8.90 4.73 21.31
C SER A 813 10.04 3.72 21.28
N PHE A 814 9.86 2.61 22.00
CA PHE A 814 10.67 1.41 21.91
C PHE A 814 9.76 0.22 21.66
N PHE A 815 10.15 -0.65 20.76
CA PHE A 815 9.41 -1.86 20.44
C PHE A 815 10.33 -3.06 20.32
N ALA A 816 9.80 -4.25 20.67
CA ALA A 816 10.43 -5.53 20.43
C ALA A 816 9.38 -6.56 20.01
N LYS A 817 9.73 -7.41 19.05
CA LYS A 817 8.87 -8.47 18.54
C LYS A 817 9.66 -9.78 18.47
N HIS A 818 9.04 -10.83 18.94
CA HIS A 818 9.54 -12.20 18.79
C HIS A 818 8.60 -12.97 17.88
N ILE A 819 9.14 -13.55 16.81
CA ILE A 819 8.38 -14.24 15.75
C ILE A 819 8.81 -15.70 15.75
N GLU A 820 7.86 -16.60 15.93
CA GLU A 820 8.00 -18.03 15.71
C GLU A 820 7.56 -18.37 14.29
N ASN A 821 8.27 -19.23 13.59
CA ASN A 821 8.02 -19.65 12.22
C ASN A 821 7.84 -18.46 11.22
N PRO A 822 8.72 -17.44 11.21
CA PRO A 822 8.58 -16.38 10.23
C PRO A 822 8.61 -16.93 8.81
N ILE A 823 7.71 -16.40 7.96
CA ILE A 823 7.62 -16.79 6.55
C ILE A 823 8.56 -15.88 5.76
N GLU A 824 9.58 -16.46 5.14
CA GLU A 824 10.62 -15.72 4.44
C GLU A 824 10.74 -16.18 2.99
N PHE A 825 11.00 -15.21 2.11
CA PHE A 825 11.27 -15.48 0.70
C PHE A 825 12.69 -15.97 0.53
N SER A 826 12.86 -17.06 -0.20
CA SER A 826 14.14 -17.72 -0.43
C SER A 826 14.35 -18.02 -1.91
N GLN A 827 15.59 -17.88 -2.38
CA GLN A 827 15.97 -18.12 -3.76
C GLN A 827 17.14 -19.13 -3.81
N ASP A 828 16.99 -20.14 -4.67
CA ASP A 828 18.01 -21.14 -4.97
C ASP A 828 18.21 -21.22 -6.48
N GLY A 829 19.27 -20.64 -6.98
CA GLY A 829 19.47 -20.42 -8.41
C GLY A 829 18.32 -19.60 -9.00
N ASP A 830 17.56 -20.22 -9.91
CA ASP A 830 16.38 -19.60 -10.54
C ASP A 830 15.07 -19.96 -9.80
N ILE A 831 15.11 -20.84 -8.79
CA ILE A 831 13.91 -21.25 -8.03
C ILE A 831 13.70 -20.35 -6.84
N GLN A 832 12.53 -19.78 -6.75
CA GLN A 832 12.06 -18.90 -5.68
C GLN A 832 10.91 -19.55 -4.93
N ARG A 833 10.90 -19.47 -3.59
CA ARG A 833 9.81 -19.98 -2.77
C ARG A 833 9.76 -19.31 -1.40
N PHE A 834 8.63 -19.44 -0.72
CA PHE A 834 8.52 -19.09 0.69
C PHE A 834 8.75 -20.30 1.59
N ILE A 835 9.44 -20.09 2.70
CA ILE A 835 9.73 -21.11 3.71
C ILE A 835 9.50 -20.54 5.11
N ASN A 836 9.17 -21.37 6.07
CA ASN A 836 9.27 -20.98 7.47
C ASN A 836 10.71 -21.14 7.94
N VAL A 837 11.22 -20.12 8.63
CA VAL A 837 12.47 -20.22 9.38
C VAL A 837 12.14 -20.37 10.88
N GLU A 838 13.10 -20.89 11.68
CA GLU A 838 12.83 -21.28 13.06
C GLU A 838 12.37 -20.10 13.95
N SER A 839 13.05 -18.97 13.87
CA SER A 839 12.70 -17.79 14.66
C SER A 839 13.21 -16.50 14.05
N GLY A 840 12.52 -15.41 14.39
CA GLY A 840 12.90 -14.05 14.06
C GLY A 840 12.72 -13.12 15.26
N ARG A 841 13.53 -12.07 15.33
CA ARG A 841 13.42 -11.00 16.32
C ARG A 841 13.57 -9.65 15.65
N VAL A 842 12.75 -8.70 16.07
CA VAL A 842 12.84 -7.30 15.64
C VAL A 842 12.79 -6.43 16.87
N TYR A 843 13.64 -5.43 16.93
CA TYR A 843 13.60 -4.40 17.97
C TYR A 843 14.04 -3.06 17.40
N GLY A 844 13.56 -1.99 17.99
CA GLY A 844 13.88 -0.66 17.50
C GLY A 844 13.38 0.45 18.38
N MET A 845 13.74 1.67 17.97
CA MET A 845 13.26 2.89 18.58
C MET A 845 12.73 3.85 17.51
N GLU A 846 11.74 4.63 17.87
CA GLU A 846 11.17 5.70 17.04
C GLU A 846 11.23 7.01 17.83
N LEU A 847 11.69 8.08 17.20
CA LEU A 847 11.68 9.43 17.74
C LEU A 847 10.80 10.29 16.83
N GLU A 848 9.95 11.11 17.41
CA GLU A 848 9.04 12.00 16.69
C GLU A 848 9.13 13.41 17.27
N PHE A 849 9.13 14.38 16.41
CA PHE A 849 9.08 15.78 16.74
C PHE A 849 8.17 16.50 15.76
N GLN A 850 7.23 17.29 16.26
CA GLN A 850 6.35 18.15 15.47
C GLN A 850 6.04 19.41 16.25
N ARG A 851 6.25 20.57 15.66
CA ARG A 851 5.97 21.84 16.30
C ARG A 851 5.86 23.00 15.30
N SER A 852 4.97 23.98 15.59
CA SER A 852 5.01 25.30 14.98
C SER A 852 6.25 26.07 15.45
N LEU A 853 6.82 26.95 14.61
CA LEU A 853 7.98 27.79 14.96
C LEU A 853 7.61 29.07 15.73
N ASN A 854 6.36 29.24 16.15
CA ASN A 854 5.90 30.35 17.00
C ASN A 854 6.69 30.46 18.33
N PHE A 855 7.24 29.34 18.82
CA PHE A 855 8.08 29.34 20.03
C PHE A 855 9.40 30.14 19.90
N ILE A 856 9.83 30.41 18.67
CA ILE A 856 11.01 31.24 18.39
C ILE A 856 10.59 32.71 18.31
N THR A 857 9.62 33.03 17.46
CA THR A 857 8.97 34.37 17.34
C THR A 857 7.54 34.14 16.79
N GLU A 858 6.61 35.04 17.15
CA GLU A 858 5.23 35.01 16.63
C GLU A 858 5.16 35.12 15.10
N GLU A 859 6.11 35.85 14.50
CA GLU A 859 6.23 36.02 13.04
C GLU A 859 6.48 34.69 12.30
N LEU A 860 7.08 33.73 12.98
CA LEU A 860 7.32 32.38 12.44
C LEU A 860 6.18 31.40 12.74
N GLY A 861 5.06 31.86 13.28
CA GLY A 861 3.89 31.02 13.61
C GLY A 861 3.28 30.31 12.42
N HIS A 862 3.43 30.86 11.22
CA HIS A 862 3.00 30.19 9.97
C HIS A 862 3.92 29.04 9.50
N PHE A 863 5.06 28.85 10.14
CA PHE A 863 5.95 27.74 9.84
C PHE A 863 5.79 26.63 10.85
N SER A 864 5.73 25.40 10.36
CA SER A 864 5.76 24.19 11.18
C SER A 864 6.88 23.26 10.71
N VAL A 865 7.54 22.61 11.65
CA VAL A 865 8.57 21.62 11.38
C VAL A 865 8.17 20.28 11.99
N GLY A 866 8.33 19.23 11.21
CA GLY A 866 8.16 17.85 11.64
C GLY A 866 9.39 17.03 11.30
N ALA A 867 9.74 16.11 12.18
CA ALA A 867 10.79 15.14 11.94
C ALA A 867 10.47 13.82 12.65
N ASN A 868 10.76 12.71 12.01
CA ASN A 868 10.74 11.42 12.66
C ASN A 868 11.96 10.58 12.26
N TYR A 869 12.44 9.79 13.19
CA TYR A 869 13.57 8.89 13.01
C TYR A 869 13.25 7.54 13.61
N SER A 870 13.42 6.49 12.82
CA SER A 870 13.25 5.11 13.27
C SER A 870 14.55 4.34 13.06
N TYR A 871 15.03 3.71 14.09
CA TYR A 871 16.18 2.79 14.05
C TYR A 871 15.69 1.38 14.32
N ILE A 872 15.97 0.44 13.42
CA ILE A 872 15.38 -0.90 13.43
C ILE A 872 16.48 -1.93 13.26
N GLN A 873 16.48 -2.93 14.12
CA GLN A 873 17.32 -4.11 13.97
C GLN A 873 16.50 -5.38 13.99
N SER A 874 16.89 -6.37 13.21
CA SER A 874 16.30 -7.70 13.23
C SER A 874 17.35 -8.79 13.12
N SER A 875 16.95 -9.98 13.52
CA SER A 875 17.74 -11.21 13.37
C SER A 875 16.77 -12.35 13.09
N ALA A 876 16.97 -13.06 11.98
CA ALA A 876 16.27 -14.30 11.63
C ALA A 876 17.28 -15.43 11.47
N THR A 877 16.90 -16.63 11.88
CA THR A 877 17.71 -17.83 11.71
C THR A 877 17.79 -18.19 10.22
N ARG A 878 18.94 -18.53 9.69
CA ARG A 878 19.04 -19.08 8.33
C ARG A 878 18.46 -20.49 8.29
N PRO A 879 17.90 -20.94 7.14
CA PRO A 879 17.53 -22.35 6.94
C PRO A 879 18.72 -23.28 7.22
N GLU A 880 18.43 -24.54 7.57
CA GLU A 880 19.49 -25.50 7.93
C GLU A 880 20.59 -25.62 6.87
N VAL A 881 20.18 -25.65 5.59
CA VAL A 881 21.10 -25.70 4.44
C VAL A 881 21.98 -24.45 4.34
N GLY A 882 21.49 -23.29 4.83
CA GLY A 882 22.24 -22.02 4.81
C GLY A 882 22.96 -21.68 6.11
N ARG A 883 22.89 -22.52 7.15
CA ARG A 883 23.53 -22.22 8.47
C ARG A 883 25.06 -22.26 8.44
N GLU A 884 25.64 -23.02 7.52
CA GLU A 884 27.09 -23.02 7.28
C GLU A 884 27.56 -21.90 6.36
N SER A 885 26.65 -20.98 6.00
CA SER A 885 26.97 -19.82 5.17
C SER A 885 28.15 -19.03 5.74
N ILE A 886 29.02 -18.58 4.84
CA ILE A 886 30.11 -17.62 5.17
C ILE A 886 29.61 -16.33 5.84
N TYR A 887 28.29 -16.04 5.72
CA TYR A 887 27.62 -14.87 6.31
C TYR A 887 27.05 -15.16 7.72
N GLY A 888 27.30 -16.35 8.29
CA GLY A 888 26.88 -16.75 9.63
C GLY A 888 25.46 -17.33 9.70
N PRO A 889 25.05 -17.85 10.90
CA PRO A 889 23.80 -18.59 11.07
C PRO A 889 22.54 -17.70 11.13
N THR A 890 22.71 -16.39 11.23
CA THR A 890 21.62 -15.43 11.33
C THR A 890 21.78 -14.32 10.31
N ARG A 891 20.68 -13.67 9.96
CA ARG A 891 20.61 -12.53 9.06
C ARG A 891 19.50 -11.57 9.46
N ARG A 892 19.41 -10.41 8.81
CA ARG A 892 18.25 -9.50 8.93
C ARG A 892 17.00 -10.13 8.34
N LEU A 893 15.84 -9.66 8.75
CA LEU A 893 14.57 -9.91 8.04
C LEU A 893 14.57 -9.20 6.69
N GLN A 894 13.94 -9.81 5.70
CA GLN A 894 13.82 -9.25 4.37
C GLN A 894 12.96 -7.98 4.37
N GLY A 895 13.38 -6.98 3.58
CA GLY A 895 12.67 -5.70 3.42
C GLY A 895 12.82 -4.74 4.60
N GLN A 896 13.60 -5.10 5.65
CA GLN A 896 13.82 -4.23 6.79
C GLN A 896 14.97 -3.24 6.53
N PRO A 897 14.72 -1.91 6.55
CA PRO A 897 15.78 -0.91 6.54
C PRO A 897 16.40 -0.75 7.93
N ASP A 898 17.70 -0.38 7.99
CA ASP A 898 18.38 -0.11 9.27
C ASP A 898 17.82 1.13 9.97
N TYR A 899 17.42 2.12 9.19
CA TYR A 899 16.81 3.34 9.68
C TYR A 899 15.88 3.95 8.63
N ILE A 900 14.92 4.73 9.11
CA ILE A 900 14.06 5.60 8.29
C ILE A 900 14.10 6.98 8.93
N PHE A 901 14.32 8.01 8.11
CA PHE A 901 14.28 9.40 8.56
C PHE A 901 13.37 10.22 7.65
N ASN A 902 12.38 10.87 8.23
CA ASN A 902 11.55 11.86 7.56
C ASN A 902 11.73 13.22 8.21
N ALA A 903 11.78 14.27 7.41
CA ALA A 903 11.73 15.64 7.88
C ALA A 903 10.86 16.48 6.94
N ASN A 904 10.09 17.39 7.51
CA ASN A 904 9.30 18.33 6.73
C ASN A 904 9.39 19.74 7.32
N LEU A 905 9.29 20.72 6.44
CA LEU A 905 9.09 22.12 6.76
C LEU A 905 7.88 22.59 5.95
N THR A 906 6.87 23.07 6.65
CA THR A 906 5.65 23.62 6.04
C THR A 906 5.47 25.06 6.42
N TYR A 907 4.92 25.85 5.51
CA TYR A 907 4.48 27.22 5.71
C TYR A 907 3.06 27.33 5.22
N ASP A 908 2.18 27.85 6.02
CA ASP A 908 0.81 28.13 5.64
C ASP A 908 0.36 29.50 6.21
N ASN A 909 -0.01 30.41 5.31
CA ASN A 909 -0.46 31.73 5.68
C ASN A 909 -1.83 31.99 5.05
N PRO A 910 -2.91 31.86 5.81
CA PRO A 910 -4.27 32.06 5.33
C PRO A 910 -4.52 33.47 4.80
N ASP A 911 -3.91 34.49 5.40
CA ASP A 911 -4.13 35.88 5.03
C ASP A 911 -3.57 36.21 3.62
N THR A 912 -2.38 35.66 3.34
CA THR A 912 -1.75 35.85 2.02
C THR A 912 -2.19 34.77 1.04
N GLY A 913 -2.74 33.66 1.51
CA GLY A 913 -3.11 32.49 0.70
C GLY A 913 -1.94 31.75 0.08
N TRP A 914 -0.71 31.91 0.60
CA TRP A 914 0.45 31.13 0.21
C TRP A 914 0.66 29.96 1.15
N SER A 915 0.85 28.76 0.58
CA SER A 915 1.30 27.58 1.31
C SER A 915 2.53 26.99 0.61
N PHE A 916 3.48 26.50 1.40
CA PHE A 916 4.70 25.86 0.96
C PHE A 916 4.96 24.62 1.81
N GLY A 917 5.40 23.54 1.20
CA GLY A 917 5.83 22.33 1.90
C GLY A 917 7.07 21.72 1.26
N THR A 918 8.01 21.28 2.07
CA THR A 918 9.14 20.46 1.64
C THR A 918 9.24 19.23 2.53
N PHE A 919 9.46 18.05 1.91
CA PHE A 919 9.43 16.76 2.56
C PHE A 919 10.65 15.95 2.15
N LEU A 920 11.50 15.62 3.10
CA LEU A 920 12.66 14.75 2.93
C LEU A 920 12.31 13.36 3.49
N ASN A 921 12.55 12.32 2.72
CA ASN A 921 12.45 10.94 3.17
C ASN A 921 13.77 10.21 2.85
N VAL A 922 14.37 9.59 3.86
CA VAL A 922 15.61 8.79 3.75
C VAL A 922 15.32 7.39 4.27
N VAL A 923 15.49 6.40 3.41
CA VAL A 923 15.39 4.98 3.77
C VAL A 923 16.80 4.40 3.77
N GLY A 924 17.22 3.85 4.90
CA GLY A 924 18.53 3.24 5.06
C GLY A 924 18.73 1.96 4.25
N PRO A 925 19.92 1.35 4.32
CA PRO A 925 20.18 0.11 3.61
C PRO A 925 19.28 -1.00 4.13
N GLN A 926 18.83 -1.88 3.21
CA GLN A 926 17.91 -2.98 3.53
C GLN A 926 18.30 -4.28 2.82
N LEU A 927 17.94 -5.41 3.42
CA LEU A 927 18.04 -6.71 2.79
C LEU A 927 16.90 -6.86 1.77
N PHE A 928 17.24 -6.91 0.47
CA PHE A 928 16.25 -7.03 -0.60
C PHE A 928 15.84 -8.49 -0.84
N ALA A 929 16.81 -9.39 -1.01
CA ALA A 929 16.55 -10.81 -1.21
C ALA A 929 17.58 -11.67 -0.47
N VAL A 930 17.14 -12.84 -0.04
CA VAL A 930 17.90 -13.79 0.75
C VAL A 930 18.39 -14.94 -0.13
N ALA A 931 19.67 -15.26 -0.02
CA ALA A 931 20.23 -16.45 -0.61
C ALA A 931 19.78 -17.70 0.16
N PHE A 932 19.36 -18.74 -0.57
CA PHE A 932 18.95 -20.02 0.01
C PHE A 932 20.15 -20.91 0.34
N ASN A 933 21.13 -20.94 -0.56
CA ASN A 933 22.33 -21.76 -0.40
C ASN A 933 23.41 -21.01 0.39
N TYR A 934 24.45 -21.74 0.82
CA TYR A 934 25.56 -21.20 1.61
C TYR A 934 26.61 -20.45 0.78
N GLN A 935 26.53 -20.48 -0.53
CA GLN A 935 27.53 -19.96 -1.47
C GLN A 935 27.15 -18.60 -2.03
N ASP A 936 25.87 -18.40 -2.34
CA ASP A 936 25.39 -17.16 -2.93
C ASP A 936 25.29 -16.04 -1.86
N PRO A 937 25.67 -14.81 -2.19
CA PRO A 937 25.48 -13.68 -1.30
C PRO A 937 24.04 -13.17 -1.31
N ASP A 938 23.58 -12.71 -0.14
CA ASP A 938 22.33 -11.95 -0.03
C ASP A 938 22.37 -10.70 -0.94
N ILE A 939 21.23 -10.19 -1.36
CA ILE A 939 21.12 -8.97 -2.15
C ILE A 939 20.68 -7.83 -1.23
N LEU A 940 21.49 -6.78 -1.18
CA LEU A 940 21.23 -5.57 -0.41
C LEU A 940 20.81 -4.41 -1.32
N GLN A 941 20.00 -3.51 -0.80
CA GLN A 941 19.65 -2.23 -1.41
C GLN A 941 20.41 -1.11 -0.68
N GLU A 942 21.01 -0.18 -1.43
CA GLU A 942 21.64 1.02 -0.88
C GLU A 942 20.60 1.97 -0.27
N PRO A 943 21.01 2.89 0.61
CA PRO A 943 20.12 3.95 1.08
C PRO A 943 19.51 4.70 -0.09
N PHE A 944 18.27 5.14 0.08
CA PHE A 944 17.53 5.88 -0.96
C PHE A 944 16.86 7.11 -0.35
N THR A 945 17.09 8.26 -0.98
CA THR A 945 16.64 9.56 -0.48
C THR A 945 15.72 10.24 -1.48
N THR A 946 14.56 10.72 -1.04
CA THR A 946 13.66 11.55 -1.85
C THR A 946 13.46 12.92 -1.21
N LEU A 947 13.41 13.95 -2.02
CA LEU A 947 13.05 15.31 -1.63
C LEU A 947 11.87 15.77 -2.49
N ASP A 948 10.74 16.05 -1.83
CA ASP A 948 9.53 16.55 -2.48
C ASP A 948 9.26 17.99 -2.06
N MET A 949 8.66 18.79 -2.94
CA MET A 949 8.31 20.19 -2.69
C MET A 949 6.94 20.49 -3.28
N SER A 950 6.14 21.25 -2.55
CA SER A 950 4.88 21.81 -3.03
C SER A 950 4.79 23.31 -2.73
N ILE A 951 4.24 24.08 -3.66
CA ILE A 951 3.94 25.51 -3.51
C ILE A 951 2.53 25.72 -4.00
N SER A 952 1.69 26.35 -3.21
CA SER A 952 0.35 26.71 -3.64
C SER A 952 -0.02 28.15 -3.31
N LYS A 953 -0.93 28.69 -4.12
CA LYS A 953 -1.45 30.04 -3.98
C LYS A 953 -2.95 30.03 -4.13
N ARG A 954 -3.67 30.52 -3.13
CA ARG A 954 -5.09 30.83 -3.22
C ARG A 954 -5.31 32.06 -4.08
N ILE A 955 -6.25 31.98 -4.99
CA ILE A 955 -6.64 33.05 -5.94
C ILE A 955 -8.11 33.37 -5.71
N GLY A 956 -8.40 34.45 -5.00
CA GLY A 956 -9.75 34.75 -4.53
C GLY A 956 -10.27 33.73 -3.50
N LYS A 957 -11.60 33.58 -3.40
CA LYS A 957 -12.24 32.70 -2.40
C LYS A 957 -12.33 31.24 -2.86
N ASN A 958 -12.30 30.95 -4.15
CA ASN A 958 -12.76 29.72 -4.75
C ASN A 958 -11.70 28.98 -5.60
N ALA A 959 -10.48 29.51 -5.75
CA ALA A 959 -9.49 28.91 -6.61
C ALA A 959 -8.13 28.78 -5.92
N LYS A 960 -7.45 27.63 -6.13
CA LYS A 960 -6.09 27.34 -5.64
C LYS A 960 -5.23 26.82 -6.78
N LEU A 961 -4.10 27.44 -7.04
CA LEU A 961 -3.09 26.98 -7.99
C LEU A 961 -1.97 26.28 -7.19
N THR A 962 -1.63 25.06 -7.57
CA THR A 962 -0.58 24.27 -6.90
C THR A 962 0.47 23.83 -7.90
N PHE A 963 1.74 24.05 -7.57
CA PHE A 963 2.90 23.50 -8.24
C PHE A 963 3.56 22.47 -7.33
N ARG A 964 3.97 21.32 -7.89
CA ARG A 964 4.70 20.27 -7.15
C ARG A 964 5.89 19.79 -7.92
N ALA A 965 6.95 19.45 -7.18
CA ALA A 965 8.13 18.77 -7.68
C ALA A 965 8.43 17.60 -6.75
N GLN A 966 8.47 16.36 -7.29
CA GLN A 966 8.70 15.14 -6.54
C GLN A 966 10.01 14.51 -6.97
N ASN A 967 10.74 13.90 -6.00
CA ASN A 967 12.05 13.30 -6.20
C ASN A 967 13.09 14.26 -6.80
N LEU A 968 13.20 15.47 -6.23
CA LEU A 968 14.10 16.53 -6.70
C LEU A 968 15.58 16.12 -6.72
N LEU A 969 15.98 15.16 -5.89
CA LEU A 969 17.36 14.64 -5.84
C LEU A 969 17.68 13.72 -7.01
N ASN A 970 16.67 13.18 -7.68
CA ASN A 970 16.80 12.24 -8.81
C ASN A 970 17.77 11.07 -8.51
N GLU A 971 17.72 10.55 -7.28
CA GLU A 971 18.63 9.50 -6.86
C GLU A 971 18.28 8.17 -7.53
N THR A 972 19.29 7.43 -7.95
CA THR A 972 19.14 6.08 -8.52
C THR A 972 19.13 5.04 -7.40
N MET A 973 18.11 4.21 -7.35
CA MET A 973 18.04 3.08 -6.45
C MET A 973 19.00 1.99 -6.93
N VAL A 974 19.92 1.54 -6.07
CA VAL A 974 20.94 0.52 -6.40
C VAL A 974 20.77 -0.68 -5.50
N ARG A 975 20.72 -1.86 -6.12
CA ARG A 975 20.76 -3.17 -5.44
C ARG A 975 22.04 -3.91 -5.85
N TYR A 976 22.69 -4.54 -4.89
CA TYR A 976 23.97 -5.20 -5.11
C TYR A 976 24.07 -6.48 -4.28
N TYR A 977 24.92 -7.41 -4.72
CA TYR A 977 25.21 -8.63 -3.97
C TYR A 977 26.15 -8.33 -2.79
N ASN A 978 25.84 -8.88 -1.62
CA ASN A 978 26.55 -8.65 -0.36
C ASN A 978 27.87 -9.43 -0.32
N ASN A 979 28.82 -9.01 -1.14
CA ASN A 979 30.19 -9.53 -1.16
C ASN A 979 31.21 -8.39 -1.29
N PRO A 980 32.52 -8.64 -1.13
CA PRO A 980 33.55 -7.59 -1.21
C PRO A 980 33.61 -6.85 -2.55
N GLN A 981 33.20 -7.48 -3.65
CA GLN A 981 33.19 -6.89 -5.01
C GLN A 981 31.95 -6.05 -5.27
N ARG A 982 30.88 -6.22 -4.46
CA ARG A 982 29.58 -5.52 -4.58
C ARG A 982 29.05 -5.44 -6.03
N PRO A 983 28.96 -6.55 -6.78
CA PRO A 983 28.45 -6.50 -8.14
C PRO A 983 26.97 -6.07 -8.15
N ILE A 984 26.60 -5.24 -9.11
CA ILE A 984 25.25 -4.66 -9.20
C ILE A 984 24.26 -5.77 -9.57
N HIS A 985 23.23 -5.93 -8.75
CA HIS A 985 22.08 -6.77 -9.05
C HIS A 985 21.07 -6.03 -9.94
N SER A 986 20.71 -4.80 -9.57
CA SER A 986 19.81 -3.97 -10.39
C SER A 986 19.92 -2.50 -10.03
N THR A 987 19.60 -1.63 -10.99
CA THR A 987 19.39 -0.19 -10.76
C THR A 987 18.02 0.22 -11.21
N ARG A 988 17.52 1.34 -10.65
CA ARG A 988 16.26 1.97 -11.07
C ARG A 988 16.33 3.48 -10.84
N SER A 989 16.14 4.26 -11.88
CA SER A 989 16.15 5.72 -11.87
C SER A 989 14.75 6.27 -12.16
N PRO A 990 14.02 6.76 -11.15
CA PRO A 990 12.60 7.12 -11.31
C PRO A 990 12.35 8.46 -12.01
N GLY A 991 13.37 9.32 -12.15
CA GLY A 991 13.23 10.68 -12.70
C GLY A 991 12.60 11.67 -11.71
N ILE A 992 12.59 12.96 -12.09
CA ILE A 992 11.91 14.03 -11.35
C ILE A 992 10.52 14.24 -11.96
N ASN A 993 9.49 14.30 -11.10
CA ASN A 993 8.12 14.58 -11.54
C ASN A 993 7.72 16.00 -11.17
N TYR A 994 7.34 16.81 -12.15
CA TYR A 994 6.77 18.15 -11.96
C TYR A 994 5.29 18.12 -12.29
N SER A 995 4.47 18.84 -11.54
CA SER A 995 3.05 19.00 -11.86
C SER A 995 2.50 20.36 -11.47
N VAL A 996 1.47 20.79 -12.20
CA VAL A 996 0.68 21.98 -11.92
C VAL A 996 -0.78 21.59 -11.88
N SER A 997 -1.52 22.03 -10.88
CA SER A 997 -2.96 21.78 -10.76
C SER A 997 -3.71 23.03 -10.36
N LEU A 998 -4.94 23.16 -10.86
CA LEU A 998 -5.91 24.19 -10.50
C LEU A 998 -7.09 23.51 -9.82
N GLY A 999 -7.36 23.88 -8.58
CA GLY A 999 -8.51 23.50 -7.79
C GLY A 999 -9.56 24.60 -7.74
N LEU A 1000 -10.83 24.22 -7.76
CA LEU A 1000 -11.99 25.12 -7.62
C LEU A 1000 -12.96 24.52 -6.59
N SER A 1001 -13.57 25.36 -5.72
CA SER A 1001 -14.57 24.90 -4.73
C SER A 1001 -15.63 25.96 -4.49
N TRP A 1002 -16.82 25.50 -4.16
CA TRP A 1002 -18.02 26.28 -3.90
C TRP A 1002 -18.78 25.75 -2.70
#